data_8b7a4428d0ebafe8d593ade8d05b9498
#
_entry.id   8b7a4428d0ebafe8d593ade8d05b9498
#
_cell.length_a   1.000
_cell.length_b   1.000
_cell.length_c   1.000
_cell.angle_alpha   90.00
_cell.angle_beta   90.00
_cell.angle_gamma   90.00
#
_symmetry.space_group_name_H-M   'P 1'
#
loop_
_entity.id
_entity.type
_entity.pdbx_description
1 polymer ?
#
loop_
_entity_poly.entity_id
_entity_poly.type
_entity_poly.pdbx_seq_one_letter_code
_entity_poly.pdbx_strand_id
1 'polypeptide(L)'
;MKKFRFILLSVLVLAAASCGGDKPVQPETPDTLTVSPASLSYTADDTSNKLVLVTTKAAWTASASDSWIHLDKTSGSADASVTVTVDANSDTNERRGTISFSGAQKAEVTVTQAGSDIKTLVAQPAAFDGNKRSSTTYQLLIYSFADSDGDGVGDFKGIQNRLDYLDALGATALWLSPAHPTSSYHAYDVNDYYSVNPLYGTEQDFKNLIDAAHAKGIKIYMDYVLNHSGKDNAWFKEALADPSSPYRDYYFFSSNPSADYKSFPMLTGTSYKAEEWKKVTSGSPKLTVTKTDEAVKTGNSDWNLWLWKSGSDGQALRFVDKGDGTYYLVADISGSVGMLVRKYMNWDAGSKFGSKSGNGKITEGQAIDLAPDGGDMSFSGSGRYRIELTDVSTETLYYMGCFSDWMPDLNYGDLSKVEDNACFKDVAASADKWIGLGVDGFRLDAVKHICGGIASYSHSSNVTFLTKWYEHCNATYKAAGHTDNIFMVAEEWDNHGTEKQYYKALTSCFEFDYFDQLVRAVGGSASSYVSTVSGYVTDHLAQRSDAITSLFMSNHDQNRAAESLGKDIVKEKQAAAMILTSPGKPFIYQGEELGYYGKKDNGDEYVRTPILWDKAGKNCAKKGVNNKVDNAMLTAAISVEAQEADKESLLAVYREFSRIRNTYPALADGTMTASPLNGGAVASWYMTSTDGKKMLVIHNCGGAEKRLDTSDNTSKPVAILGTVKSDHGTLIMPGHSSIVFDLQ
;
A
#
# COMPACT_ATOMS: atom_id res chain seq x y z
N MET A 1 46.27 -3.74 -42.80
CA MET A 1 47.26 -3.55 -43.92
C MET A 1 46.71 -4.13 -45.20
N LYS A 2 46.10 -3.37 -46.09
CA LYS A 2 45.94 -3.65 -47.51
C LYS A 2 45.97 -2.31 -48.22
N LYS A 3 47.01 -2.15 -49.06
CA LYS A 3 47.36 -0.97 -49.84
C LYS A 3 46.41 -0.85 -51.03
N PHE A 4 45.76 0.30 -51.22
CA PHE A 4 45.18 0.68 -52.50
C PHE A 4 46.23 1.34 -53.36
N ARG A 5 46.42 0.83 -54.57
CA ARG A 5 47.31 1.37 -55.62
C ARG A 5 46.51 2.37 -56.46
N PHE A 6 47.02 3.59 -56.56
CA PHE A 6 46.67 4.57 -57.59
C PHE A 6 47.28 4.17 -58.92
N ILE A 7 46.47 4.11 -59.96
CA ILE A 7 46.96 4.01 -61.35
C ILE A 7 46.85 5.41 -61.94
N LEU A 8 48.04 5.99 -62.24
CA LEU A 8 48.21 7.25 -62.95
C LEU A 8 48.32 6.91 -64.46
N LEU A 9 47.40 7.43 -65.28
CA LEU A 9 47.43 7.29 -66.73
C LEU A 9 48.03 8.59 -67.27
N SER A 10 49.27 8.49 -67.74
CA SER A 10 50.01 9.55 -68.44
C SER A 10 49.60 9.60 -69.90
N VAL A 11 49.13 10.70 -70.42
CA VAL A 11 48.93 11.00 -71.84
C VAL A 11 50.13 11.76 -72.38
N LEU A 12 50.83 11.16 -73.33
CA LEU A 12 52.00 11.69 -74.06
C LEU A 12 51.51 12.61 -75.18
N VAL A 13 51.94 13.87 -75.18
CA VAL A 13 51.68 14.84 -76.26
C VAL A 13 52.89 14.85 -77.19
N LEU A 14 52.68 14.46 -78.44
CA LEU A 14 53.66 14.67 -79.56
C LEU A 14 53.35 15.97 -80.24
N ALA A 15 54.27 16.90 -80.20
CA ALA A 15 54.28 18.10 -81.04
C ALA A 15 54.88 17.83 -82.39
N ALA A 16 54.17 18.19 -83.49
CA ALA A 16 54.76 18.35 -84.83
C ALA A 16 54.35 19.73 -85.36
N ALA A 17 55.34 20.53 -85.61
CA ALA A 17 55.23 21.85 -86.26
C ALA A 17 55.17 21.76 -87.74
N SER A 18 54.23 22.45 -88.42
CA SER A 18 54.41 22.91 -89.83
C SER A 18 53.46 24.02 -90.21
N CYS A 19 53.98 25.01 -90.84
CA CYS A 19 53.59 26.25 -91.42
C CYS A 19 52.19 26.41 -92.08
N GLY A 20 51.59 27.58 -91.87
CA GLY A 20 51.01 28.48 -92.85
C GLY A 20 49.74 28.00 -93.63
N GLY A 21 48.66 28.68 -93.33
CA GLY A 21 47.46 28.64 -94.16
C GLY A 21 46.22 29.06 -93.41
N ASP A 22 45.37 29.85 -93.94
CA ASP A 22 44.17 30.51 -93.45
C ASP A 22 43.34 29.60 -92.46
N LYS A 23 42.98 30.17 -91.28
CA LYS A 23 42.18 29.49 -90.28
C LYS A 23 40.74 29.34 -90.82
N PRO A 24 40.23 28.13 -90.91
CA PRO A 24 38.79 27.94 -90.97
C PRO A 24 38.23 28.32 -89.58
N VAL A 25 37.18 29.13 -89.55
CA VAL A 25 36.35 29.35 -88.39
C VAL A 25 35.82 27.97 -87.97
N GLN A 26 36.35 27.41 -86.84
CA GLN A 26 35.72 26.23 -86.24
C GLN A 26 34.30 26.65 -85.78
N PRO A 27 33.29 25.85 -86.07
CA PRO A 27 31.99 26.05 -85.49
C PRO A 27 32.17 25.98 -83.96
N GLU A 28 31.77 27.03 -83.25
CA GLU A 28 31.69 27.04 -81.76
C GLU A 28 30.87 25.81 -81.37
N THR A 29 31.47 24.90 -80.60
CA THR A 29 30.73 23.84 -79.97
C THR A 29 29.66 24.51 -79.09
N PRO A 30 28.39 24.21 -79.27
CA PRO A 30 27.37 24.81 -78.48
C PRO A 30 27.65 24.62 -76.98
N ASP A 31 27.53 25.74 -76.24
CA ASP A 31 27.66 25.68 -74.77
C ASP A 31 26.83 24.56 -74.20
N THR A 32 27.46 23.66 -73.46
CA THR A 32 26.77 22.53 -72.81
C THR A 32 26.60 22.88 -71.33
N LEU A 33 25.50 22.42 -70.70
CA LEU A 33 25.33 22.42 -69.25
C LEU A 33 25.14 20.96 -68.82
N THR A 34 26.00 20.46 -67.97
CA THR A 34 25.88 19.11 -67.39
C THR A 34 26.01 19.16 -65.89
N VAL A 35 25.33 18.22 -65.19
CA VAL A 35 25.39 18.10 -63.73
C VAL A 35 25.79 16.69 -63.33
N SER A 36 26.56 16.54 -62.24
CA SER A 36 26.98 15.25 -61.76
C SER A 36 27.12 15.30 -60.22
N PRO A 37 26.51 14.30 -59.51
CA PRO A 37 25.73 13.19 -60.02
C PRO A 37 24.32 13.63 -60.46
N ALA A 38 23.68 12.79 -61.28
CA ALA A 38 22.29 12.98 -61.77
C ALA A 38 21.23 12.63 -60.71
N SER A 39 21.63 12.05 -59.57
CA SER A 39 20.76 11.76 -58.44
C SER A 39 21.50 11.83 -57.09
N LEU A 40 20.79 12.28 -56.08
CA LEU A 40 21.21 12.26 -54.69
C LEU A 40 20.24 11.43 -53.87
N SER A 41 20.76 10.56 -52.99
CA SER A 41 19.95 9.74 -52.08
C SER A 41 20.33 10.08 -50.64
N TYR A 42 19.32 10.29 -49.80
CA TYR A 42 19.44 10.55 -48.39
C TYR A 42 18.64 9.49 -47.59
N THR A 43 19.12 9.14 -46.39
CA THR A 43 18.27 8.45 -45.41
C THR A 43 17.31 9.44 -44.76
N ALA A 44 16.34 8.99 -44.00
CA ALA A 44 15.33 9.85 -43.37
C ALA A 44 15.94 10.98 -42.53
N ASP A 45 16.99 10.66 -41.76
CA ASP A 45 17.65 11.62 -40.84
C ASP A 45 18.91 12.27 -41.43
N ASP A 46 19.31 11.90 -42.66
CA ASP A 46 20.53 12.41 -43.29
C ASP A 46 20.29 13.83 -43.80
N THR A 47 20.83 14.80 -43.10
CA THR A 47 20.81 16.23 -43.47
C THR A 47 22.21 16.68 -43.96
N SER A 48 23.12 15.76 -44.21
CA SER A 48 24.51 16.07 -44.59
C SER A 48 24.60 16.75 -45.95
N ASN A 49 25.70 17.52 -46.11
CA ASN A 49 26.01 18.19 -47.36
C ASN A 49 26.39 17.21 -48.44
N LYS A 50 25.67 17.23 -49.58
CA LYS A 50 26.05 16.54 -50.82
C LYS A 50 26.33 17.53 -51.92
N LEU A 51 27.27 17.18 -52.82
CA LEU A 51 27.74 18.11 -53.86
C LEU A 51 27.19 17.71 -55.21
N VAL A 52 26.73 18.67 -55.95
CA VAL A 52 26.42 18.61 -57.38
C VAL A 52 27.44 19.49 -58.12
N LEU A 53 28.18 18.89 -59.00
CA LEU A 53 29.11 19.57 -59.87
C LEU A 53 28.31 20.07 -61.12
N VAL A 54 28.36 21.36 -61.38
CA VAL A 54 27.83 21.98 -62.60
C VAL A 54 28.99 22.27 -63.50
N THR A 55 28.97 21.78 -64.77
CA THR A 55 30.02 22.03 -65.76
C THR A 55 29.36 22.78 -66.93
N THR A 56 29.81 24.02 -67.17
CA THR A 56 29.30 24.87 -68.24
C THR A 56 30.23 26.08 -68.41
N LYS A 57 30.20 26.70 -69.63
CA LYS A 57 30.88 27.98 -69.91
C LYS A 57 29.91 29.17 -69.91
N ALA A 58 28.64 28.95 -69.69
CA ALA A 58 27.57 29.93 -69.72
C ALA A 58 26.95 30.18 -68.37
N ALA A 59 26.22 31.28 -68.23
CA ALA A 59 25.44 31.56 -67.02
C ALA A 59 24.32 30.48 -66.81
N TRP A 60 24.10 30.12 -65.61
CA TRP A 60 23.08 29.13 -65.22
C TRP A 60 22.33 29.56 -63.95
N THR A 61 21.11 28.98 -63.79
CA THR A 61 20.28 29.08 -62.58
C THR A 61 19.89 27.68 -62.10
N ALA A 62 19.65 27.54 -60.77
CA ALA A 62 19.15 26.34 -60.20
C ALA A 62 17.94 26.63 -59.29
N SER A 63 16.95 25.72 -59.29
CA SER A 63 15.81 25.78 -58.43
C SER A 63 15.42 24.37 -57.93
N ALA A 64 15.06 24.24 -56.69
CA ALA A 64 14.48 23.02 -56.10
C ALA A 64 12.96 23.00 -56.30
N SER A 65 12.39 21.84 -56.61
CA SER A 65 10.94 21.63 -56.75
C SER A 65 10.19 21.76 -55.43
N ASP A 66 10.87 21.48 -54.33
CA ASP A 66 10.25 21.32 -53.01
C ASP A 66 11.03 22.10 -51.95
N SER A 67 10.32 22.59 -50.94
CA SER A 67 10.87 23.42 -49.87
C SER A 67 11.82 22.69 -48.90
N TRP A 68 11.81 21.34 -48.89
CA TRP A 68 12.69 20.55 -48.08
C TRP A 68 14.08 20.31 -48.67
N ILE A 69 14.35 20.79 -49.91
CA ILE A 69 15.63 20.74 -50.61
C ILE A 69 16.24 22.13 -50.59
N HIS A 70 17.43 22.26 -50.03
CA HIS A 70 18.12 23.54 -49.87
C HIS A 70 19.41 23.57 -50.72
N LEU A 71 19.63 24.66 -51.43
CA LEU A 71 20.82 24.92 -52.24
C LEU A 71 21.62 26.07 -51.66
N ASP A 72 22.96 25.92 -51.57
CA ASP A 72 23.84 27.00 -51.15
C ASP A 72 24.01 28.04 -52.25
N LYS A 73 23.78 27.68 -53.53
CA LYS A 73 23.86 28.55 -54.68
C LYS A 73 22.72 28.25 -55.65
N THR A 74 22.05 29.29 -56.09
CA THR A 74 20.95 29.22 -57.08
C THR A 74 21.31 29.78 -58.43
N SER A 75 22.53 30.26 -58.66
CA SER A 75 23.05 30.76 -59.96
C SER A 75 24.58 30.75 -60.00
N GLY A 76 25.12 30.81 -61.21
CA GLY A 76 26.54 30.92 -61.50
C GLY A 76 26.76 31.30 -62.98
N SER A 77 28.04 31.61 -63.34
CA SER A 77 28.46 32.01 -64.71
C SER A 77 29.50 31.10 -65.38
N ALA A 78 29.85 30.01 -64.67
CA ALA A 78 30.88 29.05 -65.08
C ALA A 78 30.70 27.74 -64.26
N ASP A 79 31.64 26.80 -64.40
CA ASP A 79 31.72 25.62 -63.61
C ASP A 79 31.63 25.94 -62.11
N ALA A 80 30.79 25.19 -61.40
CA ALA A 80 30.56 25.40 -59.98
C ALA A 80 30.24 24.07 -59.24
N SER A 81 30.40 24.13 -57.91
CA SER A 81 29.87 23.11 -57.00
C SER A 81 28.68 23.73 -56.25
N VAL A 82 27.56 23.06 -56.30
CA VAL A 82 26.34 23.38 -55.55
C VAL A 82 26.23 22.41 -54.39
N THR A 83 26.18 22.92 -53.17
CA THR A 83 25.92 22.12 -51.97
C THR A 83 24.43 21.94 -51.80
N VAL A 84 23.98 20.71 -51.70
CA VAL A 84 22.59 20.34 -51.46
C VAL A 84 22.44 19.76 -50.05
N THR A 85 21.53 20.32 -49.29
CA THR A 85 21.06 19.77 -48.01
C THR A 85 19.56 19.54 -48.06
N VAL A 86 19.06 18.67 -47.19
CA VAL A 86 17.65 18.35 -47.09
C VAL A 86 17.20 18.44 -45.62
N ASP A 87 15.93 18.79 -45.37
CA ASP A 87 15.32 18.64 -44.06
C ASP A 87 15.13 17.15 -43.73
N ALA A 88 15.15 16.79 -42.46
CA ALA A 88 14.82 15.41 -42.04
C ALA A 88 13.39 15.03 -42.49
N ASN A 89 13.22 13.80 -42.97
CA ASN A 89 11.93 13.26 -43.39
C ASN A 89 11.30 12.48 -42.22
N SER A 90 10.37 13.11 -41.53
CA SER A 90 9.61 12.52 -40.43
C SER A 90 8.46 11.59 -40.87
N ASP A 91 8.10 11.60 -42.16
CA ASP A 91 7.10 10.72 -42.73
C ASP A 91 7.65 9.31 -42.95
N THR A 92 6.78 8.31 -42.84
CA THR A 92 7.15 6.91 -43.13
C THR A 92 7.32 6.63 -44.61
N ASN A 93 6.92 7.53 -45.49
CA ASN A 93 7.01 7.37 -46.95
C ASN A 93 8.26 8.07 -47.48
N GLU A 94 8.89 7.40 -48.46
CA GLU A 94 9.95 8.01 -49.29
C GLU A 94 9.38 9.28 -49.96
N ARG A 95 10.17 10.37 -50.00
CA ARG A 95 9.86 11.56 -50.77
C ARG A 95 10.87 11.83 -51.83
N ARG A 96 10.44 12.41 -52.92
CA ARG A 96 11.27 12.73 -54.11
C ARG A 96 11.06 14.17 -54.51
N GLY A 97 12.12 14.81 -54.91
CA GLY A 97 12.13 16.15 -55.47
C GLY A 97 13.17 16.26 -56.56
N THR A 98 13.16 17.36 -57.29
CA THR A 98 14.05 17.61 -58.42
C THR A 98 14.77 18.95 -58.26
N ILE A 99 16.05 19.00 -58.55
CA ILE A 99 16.79 20.23 -58.72
C ILE A 99 16.91 20.47 -60.25
N SER A 100 16.30 21.51 -60.73
CA SER A 100 16.34 21.89 -62.14
C SER A 100 17.43 22.94 -62.37
N PHE A 101 18.34 22.66 -63.25
CA PHE A 101 19.36 23.62 -63.70
C PHE A 101 18.98 24.11 -65.13
N SER A 102 19.04 25.41 -65.34
CA SER A 102 18.72 26.07 -66.58
C SER A 102 19.86 27.03 -67.00
N GLY A 103 20.31 26.92 -68.23
CA GLY A 103 21.34 27.74 -68.82
C GLY A 103 21.38 27.47 -70.32
N ALA A 104 22.55 27.23 -70.95
CA ALA A 104 22.68 26.84 -72.37
C ALA A 104 21.86 25.59 -72.72
N GLN A 105 21.72 24.71 -71.73
CA GLN A 105 20.86 23.51 -71.78
C GLN A 105 20.12 23.40 -70.43
N LYS A 106 19.17 22.49 -70.37
CA LYS A 106 18.52 22.07 -69.08
C LYS A 106 19.09 20.77 -68.61
N ALA A 107 19.33 20.68 -67.28
CA ALA A 107 19.78 19.48 -66.65
C ALA A 107 19.01 19.32 -65.28
N GLU A 108 18.83 18.09 -64.83
CA GLU A 108 18.10 17.83 -63.60
C GLU A 108 18.87 16.86 -62.70
N VAL A 109 18.70 17.05 -61.41
CA VAL A 109 19.19 16.12 -60.38
C VAL A 109 17.99 15.65 -59.58
N THR A 110 17.74 14.36 -59.54
CA THR A 110 16.72 13.76 -58.70
C THR A 110 17.22 13.64 -57.27
N VAL A 111 16.47 14.15 -56.32
CA VAL A 111 16.73 13.97 -54.88
C VAL A 111 15.71 13.00 -54.34
N THR A 112 16.18 11.91 -53.76
CA THR A 112 15.34 10.92 -53.08
C THR A 112 15.73 10.87 -51.60
N GLN A 113 14.76 10.93 -50.72
CA GLN A 113 14.98 10.75 -49.29
C GLN A 113 14.03 9.67 -48.74
N ALA A 114 14.62 8.65 -48.11
CA ALA A 114 13.84 7.58 -47.50
C ALA A 114 12.87 8.09 -46.44
N GLY A 115 11.80 7.35 -46.23
CA GLY A 115 10.88 7.60 -45.11
C GLY A 115 11.51 7.20 -43.77
N SER A 116 11.01 7.79 -42.71
CA SER A 116 11.39 7.44 -41.34
C SER A 116 10.83 6.06 -40.97
N ASP A 117 11.69 5.19 -40.42
CA ASP A 117 11.27 3.91 -39.84
C ASP A 117 10.78 4.05 -38.37
N ILE A 118 10.76 5.28 -37.83
CA ILE A 118 10.26 5.53 -36.47
C ILE A 118 8.75 5.33 -36.45
N LYS A 119 8.33 4.28 -35.71
CA LYS A 119 6.93 3.91 -35.52
C LYS A 119 6.54 4.04 -34.06
N THR A 120 5.41 4.69 -33.78
CA THR A 120 4.80 4.63 -32.46
C THR A 120 4.26 3.22 -32.24
N LEU A 121 4.66 2.60 -31.13
CA LEU A 121 4.18 1.28 -30.77
C LEU A 121 2.76 1.40 -30.16
N VAL A 122 1.92 0.42 -30.44
CA VAL A 122 0.55 0.32 -29.93
C VAL A 122 0.41 -1.04 -29.28
N ALA A 123 -0.08 -1.05 -28.05
CA ALA A 123 -0.31 -2.28 -27.31
C ALA A 123 -1.39 -3.13 -27.99
N GLN A 124 -1.12 -4.41 -28.15
CA GLN A 124 -1.98 -5.41 -28.79
C GLN A 124 -2.10 -6.64 -27.89
N PRO A 125 -2.70 -6.51 -26.69
CA PRO A 125 -2.86 -7.63 -25.78
C PRO A 125 -3.80 -8.67 -26.35
N ALA A 126 -3.60 -9.94 -25.94
CA ALA A 126 -4.62 -10.96 -26.15
C ALA A 126 -5.93 -10.58 -25.47
N ALA A 127 -7.03 -11.07 -26.01
CA ALA A 127 -8.32 -10.91 -25.35
C ALA A 127 -8.29 -11.60 -23.98
N PHE A 128 -8.78 -10.91 -22.96
CA PHE A 128 -8.95 -11.52 -21.63
C PHE A 128 -10.06 -12.57 -21.70
N ASP A 129 -9.74 -13.79 -21.32
CA ASP A 129 -10.65 -14.94 -21.42
C ASP A 129 -11.59 -15.10 -20.21
N GLY A 130 -11.60 -14.14 -19.29
CA GLY A 130 -12.39 -14.18 -18.05
C GLY A 130 -11.74 -14.93 -16.90
N ASN A 131 -10.63 -15.63 -17.12
CA ASN A 131 -9.92 -16.35 -16.05
C ASN A 131 -8.94 -15.44 -15.32
N LYS A 132 -9.18 -15.20 -14.04
CA LYS A 132 -8.29 -14.41 -13.19
C LYS A 132 -7.10 -15.28 -12.74
N ARG A 133 -5.93 -15.04 -13.36
CA ARG A 133 -4.71 -15.82 -13.11
C ARG A 133 -3.78 -15.15 -12.11
N SER A 134 -3.94 -13.85 -11.87
CA SER A 134 -3.11 -13.14 -10.93
C SER A 134 -3.57 -13.31 -9.49
N SER A 135 -2.70 -12.94 -8.56
CA SER A 135 -3.00 -12.94 -7.13
C SER A 135 -3.15 -11.51 -6.58
N THR A 136 -3.57 -10.55 -7.41
CA THR A 136 -3.70 -9.15 -7.00
C THR A 136 -4.78 -8.98 -5.94
N THR A 137 -4.39 -8.47 -4.77
CA THR A 137 -5.30 -8.23 -3.65
C THR A 137 -5.59 -6.74 -3.50
N TYR A 138 -6.85 -6.39 -3.30
CA TYR A 138 -7.24 -5.03 -2.94
C TYR A 138 -7.53 -4.95 -1.45
N GLN A 139 -6.77 -4.13 -0.73
CA GLN A 139 -7.02 -3.83 0.68
C GLN A 139 -8.10 -2.75 0.79
N LEU A 140 -9.16 -3.04 1.51
CA LEU A 140 -10.19 -2.05 1.81
C LEU A 140 -10.53 -2.01 3.31
N LEU A 141 -10.92 -0.82 3.74
CA LEU A 141 -11.38 -0.55 5.10
C LEU A 141 -12.91 -0.52 5.06
N ILE A 142 -13.57 -1.50 5.66
CA ILE A 142 -15.03 -1.66 5.60
C ILE A 142 -15.71 -0.33 5.95
N TYR A 143 -15.33 0.29 7.05
CA TYR A 143 -15.93 1.51 7.59
C TYR A 143 -15.79 2.76 6.70
N SER A 144 -14.88 2.75 5.73
CA SER A 144 -14.60 3.93 4.89
C SER A 144 -14.63 3.67 3.39
N PHE A 145 -14.94 2.43 2.95
CA PHE A 145 -14.94 2.08 1.53
C PHE A 145 -16.22 2.54 0.82
N ALA A 146 -17.38 2.02 1.22
CA ALA A 146 -18.65 2.34 0.56
C ALA A 146 -19.82 2.25 1.55
N ASP A 147 -20.61 3.30 1.62
CA ASP A 147 -21.81 3.45 2.45
C ASP A 147 -23.04 3.15 1.58
N SER A 148 -23.85 2.14 1.96
CA SER A 148 -25.01 1.75 1.18
C SER A 148 -26.33 2.35 1.67
N ASP A 149 -26.42 2.76 2.93
CA ASP A 149 -27.65 3.21 3.57
C ASP A 149 -27.66 4.72 3.91
N GLY A 150 -26.50 5.39 3.79
CA GLY A 150 -26.37 6.83 3.94
C GLY A 150 -26.13 7.27 5.39
N ASP A 151 -25.75 6.35 6.28
CA ASP A 151 -25.44 6.68 7.68
C ASP A 151 -24.05 7.29 7.88
N GLY A 152 -23.21 7.27 6.84
CA GLY A 152 -21.86 7.84 6.79
C GLY A 152 -20.77 6.85 7.19
N VAL A 153 -21.08 5.57 7.42
CA VAL A 153 -20.15 4.48 7.67
C VAL A 153 -20.22 3.48 6.51
N GLY A 154 -19.09 2.93 6.12
CA GLY A 154 -19.07 1.87 5.09
C GLY A 154 -19.60 0.54 5.65
N ASP A 155 -20.17 -0.28 4.77
CA ASP A 155 -20.85 -1.52 5.14
C ASP A 155 -20.67 -2.63 4.09
N PHE A 156 -21.03 -3.89 4.43
CA PHE A 156 -20.90 -5.06 3.57
C PHE A 156 -21.68 -4.93 2.26
N LYS A 157 -22.88 -4.36 2.32
CA LYS A 157 -23.70 -4.16 1.13
C LYS A 157 -23.12 -3.06 0.23
N GLY A 158 -22.51 -2.05 0.82
CA GLY A 158 -21.76 -1.03 0.08
C GLY A 158 -20.60 -1.66 -0.69
N ILE A 159 -19.82 -2.54 -0.07
CA ILE A 159 -18.75 -3.28 -0.74
C ILE A 159 -19.34 -4.16 -1.85
N GLN A 160 -20.42 -4.92 -1.55
CA GLN A 160 -21.11 -5.76 -2.53
C GLN A 160 -21.57 -4.97 -3.76
N ASN A 161 -22.12 -3.77 -3.57
CA ASN A 161 -22.54 -2.88 -4.64
C ASN A 161 -21.38 -2.34 -5.51
N ARG A 162 -20.13 -2.47 -5.05
CA ARG A 162 -18.91 -2.00 -5.74
C ARG A 162 -18.03 -3.15 -6.26
N LEU A 163 -18.51 -4.38 -6.23
CA LEU A 163 -17.77 -5.53 -6.75
C LEU A 163 -17.47 -5.40 -8.26
N ASP A 164 -18.34 -4.75 -9.05
CA ASP A 164 -18.05 -4.50 -10.46
C ASP A 164 -16.84 -3.56 -10.66
N TYR A 165 -16.68 -2.56 -9.80
CA TYR A 165 -15.51 -1.68 -9.80
C TYR A 165 -14.23 -2.46 -9.47
N LEU A 166 -14.27 -3.29 -8.43
CA LEU A 166 -13.14 -4.10 -7.98
C LEU A 166 -12.77 -5.18 -9.02
N ASP A 167 -13.77 -5.75 -9.68
CA ASP A 167 -13.59 -6.70 -10.78
C ASP A 167 -12.93 -6.01 -11.99
N ALA A 168 -13.41 -4.85 -12.38
CA ALA A 168 -12.83 -4.04 -13.46
C ALA A 168 -11.43 -3.55 -13.13
N LEU A 169 -11.08 -3.35 -11.85
CA LEU A 169 -9.72 -3.06 -11.40
C LEU A 169 -8.79 -4.27 -11.52
N GLY A 170 -9.33 -5.47 -11.73
CA GLY A 170 -8.58 -6.71 -11.85
C GLY A 170 -8.26 -7.38 -10.51
N ALA A 171 -8.91 -6.99 -9.42
CA ALA A 171 -8.75 -7.63 -8.13
C ALA A 171 -9.17 -9.10 -8.17
N THR A 172 -8.35 -9.97 -7.58
CA THR A 172 -8.61 -11.41 -7.44
C THR A 172 -8.88 -11.80 -6.01
N ALA A 173 -8.62 -10.91 -5.08
CA ALA A 173 -8.95 -11.04 -3.67
C ALA A 173 -9.21 -9.67 -3.03
N LEU A 174 -9.99 -9.64 -1.97
CA LEU A 174 -10.19 -8.48 -1.10
C LEU A 174 -9.65 -8.79 0.29
N TRP A 175 -8.80 -7.94 0.81
CA TRP A 175 -8.47 -7.92 2.23
C TRP A 175 -9.38 -6.89 2.90
N LEU A 176 -10.28 -7.37 3.75
CA LEU A 176 -11.20 -6.57 4.54
C LEU A 176 -10.58 -6.24 5.90
N SER A 177 -10.61 -4.97 6.33
CA SER A 177 -10.27 -4.61 7.72
C SER A 177 -11.10 -5.42 8.71
N PRO A 178 -10.73 -5.46 10.03
CA PRO A 178 -11.45 -6.31 10.97
C PRO A 178 -12.96 -6.09 10.92
N ALA A 179 -13.71 -7.20 10.77
CA ALA A 179 -15.16 -7.19 10.60
C ALA A 179 -15.92 -7.45 11.90
N HIS A 180 -15.21 -7.69 13.00
CA HIS A 180 -15.76 -8.01 14.31
C HIS A 180 -16.36 -6.80 15.04
N PRO A 181 -17.27 -7.03 16.03
CA PRO A 181 -17.70 -5.99 16.95
C PRO A 181 -16.53 -5.35 17.68
N THR A 182 -16.58 -4.04 17.84
CA THR A 182 -15.49 -3.21 18.36
C THR A 182 -16.04 -1.98 19.09
N SER A 183 -15.21 -1.34 19.90
CA SER A 183 -15.50 -0.04 20.53
C SER A 183 -14.83 1.13 19.78
N SER A 184 -13.90 0.85 18.84
CA SER A 184 -13.22 1.85 18.03
C SER A 184 -13.67 1.85 16.57
N TYR A 185 -13.41 2.94 15.86
CA TYR A 185 -13.74 3.02 14.43
C TYR A 185 -12.89 2.09 13.55
N HIS A 186 -11.66 1.77 13.99
CA HIS A 186 -10.71 0.96 13.19
C HIS A 186 -10.88 -0.54 13.37
N ALA A 187 -11.61 -0.96 14.41
CA ALA A 187 -12.05 -2.32 14.68
C ALA A 187 -10.95 -3.33 15.07
N TYR A 188 -9.74 -2.89 15.43
CA TYR A 188 -8.69 -3.80 15.89
C TYR A 188 -8.90 -4.26 17.36
N ASP A 189 -9.71 -3.59 18.15
CA ASP A 189 -10.13 -3.99 19.51
C ASP A 189 -11.33 -4.93 19.44
N VAL A 190 -11.09 -6.21 19.19
CA VAL A 190 -12.13 -7.22 18.97
C VAL A 190 -12.92 -7.53 20.23
N ASN A 191 -14.21 -7.19 20.24
CA ASN A 191 -15.12 -7.44 21.38
C ASN A 191 -15.85 -8.79 21.31
N ASP A 192 -15.95 -9.40 20.11
CA ASP A 192 -16.51 -10.72 19.91
C ASP A 192 -15.94 -11.33 18.62
N TYR A 193 -15.20 -12.44 18.73
CA TYR A 193 -14.62 -13.15 17.60
C TYR A 193 -15.63 -13.93 16.76
N TYR A 194 -16.84 -14.15 17.28
CA TYR A 194 -17.88 -14.98 16.66
C TYR A 194 -18.95 -14.19 15.92
N SER A 195 -18.93 -12.86 15.98
CA SER A 195 -19.94 -12.01 15.37
C SER A 195 -19.32 -11.00 14.42
N VAL A 196 -20.12 -10.45 13.52
CA VAL A 196 -19.76 -9.29 12.71
C VAL A 196 -20.21 -7.99 13.40
N ASN A 197 -19.51 -6.90 13.11
CA ASN A 197 -19.87 -5.58 13.61
C ASN A 197 -21.26 -5.17 13.09
N PRO A 198 -22.22 -4.89 13.96
CA PRO A 198 -23.56 -4.51 13.54
C PRO A 198 -23.65 -3.20 12.74
N LEU A 199 -22.61 -2.34 12.82
CA LEU A 199 -22.50 -1.15 11.96
C LEU A 199 -22.19 -1.50 10.49
N TYR A 200 -21.66 -2.70 10.22
CA TYR A 200 -21.33 -3.14 8.87
C TYR A 200 -22.43 -4.01 8.24
N GLY A 201 -23.42 -4.39 9.04
CA GLY A 201 -24.53 -5.26 8.63
C GLY A 201 -24.64 -6.52 9.47
N THR A 202 -25.42 -7.48 8.96
CA THR A 202 -25.62 -8.80 9.57
C THR A 202 -24.62 -9.82 9.06
N GLU A 203 -24.54 -10.98 9.73
CA GLU A 203 -23.76 -12.13 9.24
C GLU A 203 -24.27 -12.58 7.86
N GLN A 204 -25.58 -12.48 7.60
CA GLN A 204 -26.14 -12.80 6.29
C GLN A 204 -25.68 -11.78 5.21
N ASP A 205 -25.52 -10.50 5.55
CA ASP A 205 -24.98 -9.51 4.62
C ASP A 205 -23.51 -9.80 4.30
N PHE A 206 -22.74 -10.23 5.31
CA PHE A 206 -21.35 -10.67 5.10
C PHE A 206 -21.29 -11.93 4.21
N LYS A 207 -22.15 -12.92 4.47
CA LYS A 207 -22.25 -14.11 3.60
C LYS A 207 -22.64 -13.76 2.16
N ASN A 208 -23.58 -12.83 1.98
CA ASN A 208 -23.99 -12.35 0.64
C ASN A 208 -22.84 -11.67 -0.09
N LEU A 209 -22.01 -10.88 0.61
CA LEU A 209 -20.81 -10.29 0.06
C LEU A 209 -19.81 -11.35 -0.40
N ILE A 210 -19.55 -12.38 0.45
CA ILE A 210 -18.64 -13.49 0.12
C ILE A 210 -19.13 -14.21 -1.15
N ASP A 211 -20.40 -14.60 -1.20
CA ASP A 211 -20.96 -15.32 -2.34
C ASP A 211 -20.92 -14.50 -3.63
N ALA A 212 -21.22 -13.20 -3.54
CA ALA A 212 -21.16 -12.30 -4.68
C ALA A 212 -19.71 -12.07 -5.17
N ALA A 213 -18.73 -12.00 -4.27
CA ALA A 213 -17.31 -11.91 -4.61
C ALA A 213 -16.84 -13.22 -5.28
N HIS A 214 -17.19 -14.37 -4.73
CA HIS A 214 -16.87 -15.69 -5.31
C HIS A 214 -17.47 -15.87 -6.71
N ALA A 215 -18.70 -15.39 -6.95
CA ALA A 215 -19.32 -15.43 -8.28
C ALA A 215 -18.50 -14.64 -9.33
N LYS A 216 -17.65 -13.69 -8.89
CA LYS A 216 -16.72 -12.95 -9.74
C LYS A 216 -15.29 -13.51 -9.72
N GLY A 217 -15.05 -14.64 -9.06
CA GLY A 217 -13.72 -15.21 -8.85
C GLY A 217 -12.83 -14.33 -7.96
N ILE A 218 -13.41 -13.58 -7.03
CA ILE A 218 -12.71 -12.75 -6.05
C ILE A 218 -12.76 -13.45 -4.70
N LYS A 219 -11.60 -13.76 -4.12
CA LYS A 219 -11.45 -14.34 -2.78
C LYS A 219 -11.63 -13.27 -1.70
N ILE A 220 -12.04 -13.71 -0.50
CA ILE A 220 -12.19 -12.84 0.67
C ILE A 220 -11.17 -13.23 1.73
N TYR A 221 -10.30 -12.28 2.11
CA TYR A 221 -9.37 -12.38 3.24
C TYR A 221 -9.84 -11.47 4.37
N MET A 222 -10.03 -12.06 5.54
CA MET A 222 -10.47 -11.35 6.73
C MET A 222 -9.26 -10.93 7.57
N ASP A 223 -9.24 -9.70 8.07
CA ASP A 223 -8.26 -9.29 9.07
C ASP A 223 -8.54 -9.99 10.38
N TYR A 224 -7.51 -10.56 11.01
CA TYR A 224 -7.66 -11.38 12.19
C TYR A 224 -6.64 -11.02 13.27
N VAL A 225 -7.13 -10.60 14.42
CA VAL A 225 -6.31 -10.10 15.53
C VAL A 225 -6.02 -11.24 16.50
N LEU A 226 -4.76 -11.70 16.55
CA LEU A 226 -4.33 -12.79 17.41
C LEU A 226 -3.60 -12.32 18.68
N ASN A 227 -3.11 -11.07 18.70
CA ASN A 227 -2.30 -10.56 19.80
C ASN A 227 -3.14 -10.15 21.01
N HIS A 228 -4.29 -9.54 20.79
CA HIS A 228 -5.12 -8.94 21.84
C HIS A 228 -6.61 -9.02 21.51
N SER A 229 -7.45 -8.77 22.51
CA SER A 229 -8.88 -8.51 22.33
C SER A 229 -9.20 -7.05 22.67
N GLY A 230 -10.46 -6.64 22.51
CA GLY A 230 -10.96 -5.39 23.07
C GLY A 230 -11.19 -5.50 24.58
N LYS A 231 -11.08 -4.40 25.30
CA LYS A 231 -11.42 -4.31 26.73
C LYS A 231 -12.90 -4.59 26.99
N ASP A 232 -13.74 -4.36 25.97
CA ASP A 232 -15.18 -4.64 26.03
C ASP A 232 -15.54 -6.07 25.65
N ASN A 233 -14.57 -6.92 25.31
CA ASN A 233 -14.75 -8.33 25.07
C ASN A 233 -15.32 -9.04 26.32
N ALA A 234 -16.32 -9.90 26.13
CA ALA A 234 -16.97 -10.59 27.24
C ALA A 234 -15.98 -11.47 28.04
N TRP A 235 -15.01 -12.10 27.36
CA TRP A 235 -13.97 -12.89 28.03
C TRP A 235 -13.13 -12.03 28.97
N PHE A 236 -12.71 -10.83 28.53
CA PHE A 236 -11.91 -9.94 29.38
C PHE A 236 -12.72 -9.38 30.55
N LYS A 237 -13.96 -8.97 30.31
CA LYS A 237 -14.83 -8.44 31.39
C LYS A 237 -15.09 -9.46 32.48
N GLU A 238 -15.34 -10.69 32.08
CA GLU A 238 -15.57 -11.78 33.05
C GLU A 238 -14.27 -12.17 33.75
N ALA A 239 -13.17 -12.32 33.01
CA ALA A 239 -11.85 -12.58 33.58
C ALA A 239 -11.39 -11.52 34.59
N LEU A 240 -11.78 -10.26 34.35
CA LEU A 240 -11.47 -9.15 35.26
C LEU A 240 -12.35 -9.14 36.51
N ALA A 241 -13.63 -9.47 36.35
CA ALA A 241 -14.63 -9.44 37.42
C ALA A 241 -14.52 -10.62 38.39
N ASP A 242 -14.15 -11.81 37.86
CA ASP A 242 -14.07 -13.06 38.65
C ASP A 242 -12.74 -13.77 38.42
N PRO A 243 -11.85 -13.81 39.42
CA PRO A 243 -10.59 -14.57 39.36
C PRO A 243 -10.76 -16.07 39.14
N SER A 244 -11.96 -16.62 39.36
CA SER A 244 -12.27 -18.04 39.10
C SER A 244 -12.88 -18.30 37.73
N SER A 245 -13.09 -17.25 36.94
CA SER A 245 -13.63 -17.36 35.57
C SER A 245 -12.78 -18.28 34.71
N PRO A 246 -13.39 -19.10 33.82
CA PRO A 246 -12.67 -19.91 32.85
C PRO A 246 -11.84 -19.05 31.88
N TYR A 247 -12.15 -17.78 31.73
CA TYR A 247 -11.43 -16.84 30.88
C TYR A 247 -10.25 -16.16 31.59
N ARG A 248 -10.03 -16.43 32.89
CA ARG A 248 -8.95 -15.77 33.65
C ARG A 248 -7.58 -15.97 33.00
N ASP A 249 -7.30 -17.17 32.55
CA ASP A 249 -6.03 -17.56 31.93
C ASP A 249 -5.93 -17.14 30.45
N TYR A 250 -6.98 -16.55 29.85
CA TYR A 250 -6.91 -15.99 28.48
C TYR A 250 -6.08 -14.71 28.43
N TYR A 251 -5.76 -14.12 29.57
CA TYR A 251 -5.05 -12.87 29.67
C TYR A 251 -3.91 -12.95 30.67
N PHE A 252 -2.96 -12.06 30.57
CA PHE A 252 -1.87 -11.95 31.53
C PHE A 252 -2.31 -11.08 32.70
N PHE A 253 -2.55 -11.66 33.86
CA PHE A 253 -2.87 -10.93 35.09
C PHE A 253 -1.79 -11.15 36.14
N SER A 254 -1.38 -10.11 36.88
CA SER A 254 -0.42 -10.17 37.97
C SER A 254 -0.63 -9.06 38.99
N SER A 255 -0.39 -9.36 40.26
CA SER A 255 -0.29 -8.34 41.32
C SER A 255 1.10 -7.69 41.38
N ASN A 256 2.12 -8.36 40.82
CA ASN A 256 3.51 -7.90 40.78
C ASN A 256 4.17 -8.29 39.43
N PRO A 257 3.83 -7.60 38.33
CA PRO A 257 4.29 -7.98 36.99
C PRO A 257 5.80 -8.13 36.86
N SER A 258 6.58 -7.30 37.55
CA SER A 258 8.06 -7.37 37.47
C SER A 258 8.65 -8.67 38.07
N ALA A 259 7.98 -9.26 39.06
CA ALA A 259 8.38 -10.53 39.65
C ALA A 259 7.80 -11.71 38.87
N ASP A 260 6.54 -11.60 38.42
CA ASP A 260 5.77 -12.69 37.84
C ASP A 260 5.98 -12.85 36.33
N TYR A 261 6.57 -11.85 35.65
CA TYR A 261 6.75 -11.83 34.20
C TYR A 261 7.33 -13.13 33.63
N LYS A 262 8.37 -13.68 34.30
CA LYS A 262 9.04 -14.90 33.87
C LYS A 262 8.24 -16.19 34.12
N SER A 263 7.13 -16.11 34.83
CA SER A 263 6.25 -17.28 35.07
C SER A 263 5.30 -17.51 33.88
N PHE A 264 5.14 -16.55 32.99
CA PHE A 264 4.33 -16.68 31.78
C PHE A 264 5.13 -17.34 30.65
N PRO A 265 4.79 -18.57 30.21
CA PRO A 265 5.57 -19.29 29.20
C PRO A 265 5.74 -18.53 27.87
N MET A 266 4.69 -17.83 27.40
CA MET A 266 4.73 -17.03 26.16
C MET A 266 5.76 -15.90 26.22
N LEU A 267 6.06 -15.38 27.40
CA LEU A 267 6.99 -14.27 27.59
C LEU A 267 8.44 -14.73 27.82
N THR A 268 8.69 -16.05 27.68
CA THR A 268 10.03 -16.63 27.81
C THR A 268 10.95 -16.07 26.71
N GLY A 269 12.13 -15.58 27.12
CA GLY A 269 13.11 -14.99 26.19
C GLY A 269 12.87 -13.51 25.88
N THR A 270 11.85 -12.90 26.46
CA THR A 270 11.55 -11.48 26.33
C THR A 270 11.87 -10.71 27.62
N SER A 271 11.70 -9.39 27.63
CA SER A 271 12.04 -8.52 28.75
C SER A 271 10.81 -7.77 29.26
N TYR A 272 10.66 -7.74 30.58
CA TYR A 272 9.62 -6.95 31.25
C TYR A 272 9.72 -5.46 30.92
N LYS A 273 8.58 -4.86 30.62
CA LYS A 273 8.39 -3.42 30.40
C LYS A 273 7.19 -2.95 31.19
N ALA A 274 7.41 -2.00 32.11
CA ALA A 274 6.37 -1.53 33.02
C ALA A 274 5.23 -0.85 32.31
N GLU A 275 5.51 -0.13 31.22
CA GLU A 275 4.54 0.60 30.40
C GLU A 275 3.53 -0.31 29.66
N GLU A 276 3.88 -1.58 29.45
CA GLU A 276 3.02 -2.58 28.81
C GLU A 276 2.01 -3.19 29.81
N TRP A 277 2.21 -3.01 31.11
CA TRP A 277 1.32 -3.51 32.16
C TRP A 277 0.40 -2.43 32.66
N LYS A 278 -0.89 -2.60 32.42
CA LYS A 278 -1.92 -1.64 32.74
C LYS A 278 -2.52 -1.95 34.11
N LYS A 279 -2.52 -0.97 34.98
CA LYS A 279 -3.13 -1.12 36.29
C LYS A 279 -4.65 -1.21 36.14
N VAL A 280 -5.23 -2.25 36.72
CA VAL A 280 -6.68 -2.31 36.87
C VAL A 280 -7.08 -1.22 37.86
N THR A 281 -7.79 -0.23 37.36
CA THR A 281 -8.54 0.64 38.24
C THR A 281 -9.80 -0.12 38.63
N SER A 282 -9.83 -0.68 39.84
CA SER A 282 -11.08 -1.17 40.43
C SER A 282 -12.15 -0.10 40.27
N GLY A 283 -13.40 -0.51 40.19
CA GLY A 283 -14.53 0.41 40.13
C GLY A 283 -14.36 1.50 41.20
N SER A 284 -14.74 2.73 40.84
CA SER A 284 -14.62 3.86 41.81
C SER A 284 -15.19 3.43 43.15
N PRO A 285 -14.47 3.61 44.27
CA PRO A 285 -15.07 3.37 45.59
C PRO A 285 -16.39 4.13 45.66
N LYS A 286 -17.38 3.53 46.29
CA LYS A 286 -18.71 4.11 46.41
C LYS A 286 -19.03 4.39 47.85
N LEU A 287 -19.64 5.54 48.12
CA LEU A 287 -20.11 5.91 49.44
C LEU A 287 -21.65 5.92 49.43
N THR A 288 -22.25 5.24 50.41
CA THR A 288 -23.71 5.23 50.61
C THR A 288 -24.00 5.71 52.04
N VAL A 289 -24.99 6.58 52.20
CA VAL A 289 -25.43 7.09 53.52
C VAL A 289 -26.88 6.70 53.70
N THR A 290 -27.18 5.85 54.70
CA THR A 290 -28.54 5.30 54.93
C THR A 290 -28.92 5.51 56.39
N LYS A 291 -30.16 5.96 56.66
CA LYS A 291 -30.69 6.11 58.02
C LYS A 291 -30.73 4.76 58.73
N THR A 292 -30.37 4.72 60.01
CA THR A 292 -30.30 3.49 60.78
C THR A 292 -30.64 3.75 62.28
N ASP A 293 -31.07 2.67 62.96
CA ASP A 293 -31.25 2.65 64.41
C ASP A 293 -30.07 1.95 65.13
N GLU A 294 -29.03 1.51 64.37
CA GLU A 294 -27.86 0.89 64.97
C GLU A 294 -27.13 1.85 65.92
N ALA A 295 -26.45 1.30 66.92
CA ALA A 295 -25.63 2.12 67.82
C ALA A 295 -24.48 2.79 67.05
N VAL A 296 -24.07 4.00 67.47
CA VAL A 296 -22.87 4.67 66.92
C VAL A 296 -21.69 3.73 66.99
N LYS A 297 -21.00 3.60 65.84
CA LYS A 297 -19.89 2.64 65.70
C LYS A 297 -18.82 3.18 64.76
N THR A 298 -17.59 3.17 65.23
CA THR A 298 -16.38 3.43 64.43
C THR A 298 -15.43 2.25 64.59
N GLY A 299 -14.49 2.12 63.64
CA GLY A 299 -13.50 1.04 63.60
C GLY A 299 -12.08 1.57 63.74
N ASN A 300 -11.16 0.77 63.25
CA ASN A 300 -9.71 1.05 63.26
C ASN A 300 -9.04 0.86 61.87
N SER A 301 -9.85 0.77 60.82
CA SER A 301 -9.30 0.62 59.48
C SER A 301 -8.47 1.82 59.06
N ASP A 302 -7.66 1.65 58.02
CA ASP A 302 -6.91 2.74 57.39
C ASP A 302 -7.82 3.73 56.67
N TRP A 303 -9.02 3.31 56.32
CA TRP A 303 -10.02 4.17 55.72
C TRP A 303 -10.77 4.96 56.80
N ASN A 304 -10.97 6.27 56.55
CA ASN A 304 -11.72 7.16 57.46
C ASN A 304 -12.57 8.16 56.67
N LEU A 305 -13.68 8.54 57.28
CA LEU A 305 -14.51 9.63 56.82
C LEU A 305 -14.08 10.93 57.51
N TRP A 306 -13.71 11.94 56.74
CA TRP A 306 -13.58 13.29 57.24
C TRP A 306 -14.92 13.97 57.13
N LEU A 307 -15.46 14.37 58.31
CA LEU A 307 -16.78 14.95 58.47
C LEU A 307 -16.65 16.34 59.07
N TRP A 308 -17.24 17.37 58.48
CA TRP A 308 -17.16 18.72 58.97
C TRP A 308 -18.50 19.47 58.79
N LYS A 309 -18.71 20.54 59.59
CA LYS A 309 -19.77 21.53 59.43
C LYS A 309 -19.16 22.86 58.97
N SER A 310 -19.92 23.66 58.22
CA SER A 310 -19.44 24.97 57.81
C SER A 310 -19.04 25.81 59.05
N GLY A 311 -17.81 26.34 59.07
CA GLY A 311 -17.27 27.17 60.14
C GLY A 311 -16.76 26.37 61.35
N SER A 312 -16.64 25.06 61.34
CA SER A 312 -16.06 24.24 62.39
C SER A 312 -14.96 23.32 61.88
N ASP A 313 -14.03 22.92 62.78
CA ASP A 313 -13.05 21.89 62.49
C ASP A 313 -13.75 20.56 62.19
N GLY A 314 -13.21 19.82 61.21
CA GLY A 314 -13.71 18.50 60.90
C GLY A 314 -13.18 17.42 61.85
N GLN A 315 -13.81 16.28 61.85
CA GLN A 315 -13.36 15.08 62.57
C GLN A 315 -13.15 13.90 61.67
N ALA A 316 -12.16 13.06 61.98
CA ALA A 316 -11.93 11.80 61.29
C ALA A 316 -12.63 10.64 62.01
N LEU A 317 -13.52 9.95 61.32
CA LEU A 317 -14.22 8.76 61.80
C LEU A 317 -13.69 7.54 61.00
N ARG A 318 -13.01 6.61 61.72
CA ARG A 318 -12.47 5.40 61.05
C ARG A 318 -13.59 4.39 60.77
N PHE A 319 -13.55 3.81 59.61
CA PHE A 319 -14.47 2.73 59.24
C PHE A 319 -14.12 1.41 59.95
N VAL A 320 -15.13 0.58 60.14
CA VAL A 320 -15.03 -0.83 60.50
C VAL A 320 -14.81 -1.61 59.21
N ASP A 321 -13.77 -2.42 59.12
CA ASP A 321 -13.51 -3.34 58.01
C ASP A 321 -14.36 -4.59 58.18
N LYS A 322 -15.11 -4.99 57.13
CA LYS A 322 -15.87 -6.25 57.10
C LYS A 322 -15.05 -7.45 56.56
N GLY A 323 -13.85 -7.19 56.01
CA GLY A 323 -12.99 -8.20 55.44
C GLY A 323 -13.34 -8.63 53.99
N ASP A 324 -14.36 -8.03 53.37
CA ASP A 324 -14.83 -8.31 52.02
C ASP A 324 -14.66 -7.12 51.05
N GLY A 325 -13.78 -6.17 51.41
CA GLY A 325 -13.62 -4.90 50.65
C GLY A 325 -14.71 -3.88 50.95
N THR A 326 -15.60 -4.17 51.89
CA THR A 326 -16.67 -3.26 52.36
C THR A 326 -16.28 -2.71 53.74
N TYR A 327 -16.46 -1.43 53.90
CA TYR A 327 -16.18 -0.69 55.15
C TYR A 327 -17.44 0.05 55.55
N TYR A 328 -17.69 0.19 56.86
CA TYR A 328 -18.81 0.94 57.35
C TYR A 328 -18.52 1.69 58.67
N LEU A 329 -19.27 2.69 58.92
CA LEU A 329 -19.37 3.34 60.26
C LEU A 329 -20.79 3.79 60.51
N VAL A 330 -21.11 4.03 61.77
CA VAL A 330 -22.39 4.57 62.17
C VAL A 330 -22.17 5.85 62.99
N ALA A 331 -22.75 6.94 62.54
CA ALA A 331 -22.54 8.26 63.14
C ALA A 331 -23.84 9.06 63.25
N ASP A 332 -23.92 9.94 64.25
CA ASP A 332 -25.01 10.91 64.35
C ASP A 332 -24.70 12.13 63.48
N ILE A 333 -25.61 12.48 62.58
CA ILE A 333 -25.54 13.65 61.72
C ILE A 333 -26.67 14.61 62.07
N SER A 334 -26.35 15.91 62.19
CA SER A 334 -27.32 16.94 62.50
C SER A 334 -27.07 18.17 61.62
N GLY A 335 -27.98 18.42 60.68
CA GLY A 335 -27.90 19.50 59.71
C GLY A 335 -27.06 19.15 58.48
N SER A 336 -26.57 20.16 57.79
CA SER A 336 -25.66 19.99 56.62
C SER A 336 -24.23 19.75 57.07
N VAL A 337 -23.63 18.75 56.50
CA VAL A 337 -22.21 18.35 56.73
C VAL A 337 -21.49 18.19 55.40
N GLY A 338 -20.19 18.52 55.40
CA GLY A 338 -19.26 18.13 54.33
C GLY A 338 -18.65 16.78 54.63
N MET A 339 -18.33 16.02 53.61
CA MET A 339 -17.74 14.68 53.69
C MET A 339 -16.62 14.48 52.70
N LEU A 340 -15.55 13.79 53.12
CA LEU A 340 -14.48 13.26 52.29
C LEU A 340 -14.03 11.93 52.87
N VAL A 341 -13.75 10.96 52.03
CA VAL A 341 -13.12 9.70 52.43
C VAL A 341 -11.60 9.85 52.31
N ARG A 342 -10.84 9.34 53.27
CA ARG A 342 -9.39 9.37 53.24
C ARG A 342 -8.82 7.99 53.56
N LYS A 343 -7.63 7.70 53.00
CA LYS A 343 -6.84 6.55 53.37
C LYS A 343 -5.63 7.02 54.22
N TYR A 344 -5.24 6.24 55.21
CA TYR A 344 -4.11 6.49 56.13
C TYR A 344 -4.16 7.81 56.92
N MET A 345 -5.34 8.43 57.07
CA MET A 345 -5.51 9.67 57.81
C MET A 345 -4.68 10.88 57.31
N ASN A 346 -4.21 10.85 56.08
CA ASN A 346 -3.40 11.92 55.51
C ASN A 346 -4.14 12.69 54.38
N TRP A 347 -3.52 13.78 53.93
CA TRP A 347 -4.06 14.65 52.87
C TRP A 347 -3.26 14.63 51.58
N ASP A 348 -2.36 13.66 51.45
CA ASP A 348 -1.52 13.53 50.27
C ASP A 348 -2.36 13.27 49.00
N ALA A 349 -1.84 13.69 47.86
CA ALA A 349 -2.48 13.44 46.59
C ALA A 349 -2.74 11.94 46.40
N GLY A 350 -3.95 11.57 45.96
CA GLY A 350 -4.38 10.19 45.78
C GLY A 350 -4.79 9.46 47.06
N SER A 351 -4.66 10.08 48.25
CA SER A 351 -5.11 9.50 49.54
C SER A 351 -6.47 9.99 50.01
N LYS A 352 -7.00 11.01 49.41
CA LYS A 352 -8.36 11.56 49.67
C LYS A 352 -9.27 11.28 48.48
N PHE A 353 -10.50 10.91 48.77
CA PHE A 353 -11.50 10.49 47.80
C PHE A 353 -12.76 11.31 48.01
N GLY A 354 -13.18 11.98 46.96
CA GLY A 354 -14.40 12.76 46.90
C GLY A 354 -15.27 12.39 45.71
N SER A 355 -16.31 13.14 45.44
CA SER A 355 -17.21 12.89 44.31
C SER A 355 -16.48 12.91 43.00
N LYS A 356 -16.67 11.87 42.18
CA LYS A 356 -16.12 11.75 40.81
C LYS A 356 -16.66 12.84 39.88
N SER A 357 -17.85 13.34 40.11
CA SER A 357 -18.53 14.33 39.26
C SER A 357 -18.43 15.79 39.80
N GLY A 358 -17.41 16.11 40.59
CA GLY A 358 -17.27 17.41 41.26
C GLY A 358 -17.98 17.46 42.62
N ASN A 359 -18.44 18.64 43.10
CA ASN A 359 -19.11 18.76 44.39
C ASN A 359 -20.38 17.90 44.43
N GLY A 360 -20.31 16.74 45.07
CA GLY A 360 -21.35 15.73 45.11
C GLY A 360 -22.37 15.95 46.24
N LYS A 361 -23.64 16.14 45.91
CA LYS A 361 -24.71 16.05 46.90
C LYS A 361 -25.10 14.61 47.10
N ILE A 362 -24.90 14.08 48.31
CA ILE A 362 -25.28 12.72 48.66
C ILE A 362 -26.81 12.66 48.90
N THR A 363 -27.46 11.71 48.25
CA THR A 363 -28.87 11.39 48.48
C THR A 363 -28.94 10.14 49.36
N GLU A 364 -29.77 10.17 50.42
CA GLU A 364 -29.95 9.06 51.34
C GLU A 364 -30.33 7.77 50.59
N GLY A 365 -29.60 6.68 50.88
CA GLY A 365 -29.80 5.36 50.28
C GLY A 365 -29.26 5.18 48.86
N GLN A 366 -28.70 6.25 48.25
CA GLN A 366 -28.08 6.18 46.93
C GLN A 366 -26.55 6.21 47.04
N ALA A 367 -25.89 5.32 46.28
CA ALA A 367 -24.45 5.30 46.20
C ALA A 367 -23.92 6.46 45.33
N ILE A 368 -22.84 7.10 45.77
CA ILE A 368 -22.09 8.09 44.99
C ILE A 368 -20.71 7.53 44.66
N ASP A 369 -20.30 7.62 43.39
CA ASP A 369 -18.98 7.23 42.95
C ASP A 369 -17.90 8.20 43.44
N LEU A 370 -16.82 7.68 44.00
CA LEU A 370 -15.69 8.45 44.48
C LEU A 370 -14.50 8.36 43.49
N ALA A 371 -13.70 9.41 43.45
CA ALA A 371 -12.44 9.43 42.73
C ALA A 371 -11.30 9.93 43.64
N PRO A 372 -10.06 9.49 43.44
CA PRO A 372 -8.90 10.11 44.04
C PRO A 372 -8.89 11.62 43.77
N ASP A 373 -8.64 12.40 44.77
CA ASP A 373 -8.68 13.88 44.71
C ASP A 373 -9.96 14.49 44.13
N GLY A 374 -11.07 13.73 44.19
CA GLY A 374 -12.41 14.20 43.78
C GLY A 374 -12.94 15.34 44.63
N GLY A 375 -14.04 15.96 44.16
CA GLY A 375 -14.66 17.11 44.83
C GLY A 375 -15.27 16.77 46.16
N ASP A 376 -15.36 17.77 47.06
CA ASP A 376 -16.04 17.65 48.36
C ASP A 376 -17.48 17.16 48.19
N MET A 377 -17.91 16.30 49.11
CA MET A 377 -19.30 15.82 49.13
C MET A 377 -20.07 16.52 50.23
N SER A 378 -21.40 16.57 50.09
CA SER A 378 -22.29 17.16 51.11
C SER A 378 -23.49 16.25 51.35
N PHE A 379 -23.87 16.16 52.60
CA PHE A 379 -25.08 15.47 53.03
C PHE A 379 -25.84 16.33 54.04
N SER A 380 -27.16 16.28 54.00
CA SER A 380 -28.01 16.98 54.99
C SER A 380 -28.98 15.99 55.60
N GLY A 381 -28.91 15.83 56.92
CA GLY A 381 -29.75 14.89 57.64
C GLY A 381 -29.89 15.23 59.12
N SER A 382 -30.79 14.55 59.82
CA SER A 382 -30.94 14.65 61.27
C SER A 382 -31.25 13.26 61.80
N GLY A 383 -30.34 12.74 62.65
CA GLY A 383 -30.44 11.41 63.23
C GLY A 383 -29.17 10.57 62.99
N ARG A 384 -29.36 9.28 63.08
CA ARG A 384 -28.26 8.32 62.97
C ARG A 384 -28.21 7.72 61.61
N TYR A 385 -26.99 7.63 61.04
CA TYR A 385 -26.76 7.14 59.71
C TYR A 385 -25.65 6.11 59.68
N ARG A 386 -25.88 5.03 58.94
CA ARG A 386 -24.89 4.09 58.52
C ARG A 386 -24.29 4.60 57.23
N ILE A 387 -22.96 4.73 57.22
CA ILE A 387 -22.17 5.19 56.08
C ILE A 387 -21.33 4.00 55.64
N GLU A 388 -21.57 3.53 54.44
CA GLU A 388 -20.84 2.38 53.84
C GLU A 388 -19.96 2.84 52.71
N LEU A 389 -18.74 2.31 52.71
CA LEU A 389 -17.76 2.45 51.63
C LEU A 389 -17.60 1.07 51.03
N THR A 390 -17.91 0.94 49.74
CA THR A 390 -17.87 -0.31 48.96
C THR A 390 -16.97 -0.16 47.73
N ASP A 391 -16.72 -1.24 47.06
CA ASP A 391 -15.88 -1.30 45.87
C ASP A 391 -14.45 -0.79 46.10
N VAL A 392 -13.97 -0.90 47.33
CA VAL A 392 -12.60 -0.55 47.72
C VAL A 392 -11.69 -1.77 47.46
N SER A 393 -11.04 -1.78 46.33
CA SER A 393 -10.04 -2.82 46.06
C SER A 393 -8.79 -2.63 46.92
N THR A 394 -8.44 -3.65 47.66
CA THR A 394 -7.22 -3.70 48.47
C THR A 394 -6.01 -4.27 47.70
N GLU A 395 -6.26 -4.90 46.58
CA GLU A 395 -5.21 -5.53 45.77
C GLU A 395 -4.94 -4.72 44.50
N THR A 396 -3.65 -4.52 44.25
CA THR A 396 -3.22 -3.96 42.98
C THR A 396 -3.15 -5.09 41.97
N LEU A 397 -3.96 -5.00 40.94
CA LEU A 397 -3.95 -5.95 39.82
C LEU A 397 -3.51 -5.23 38.55
N TYR A 398 -2.75 -5.91 37.75
CA TYR A 398 -2.34 -5.47 36.42
C TYR A 398 -2.71 -6.51 35.38
N TYR A 399 -2.95 -6.07 34.16
CA TYR A 399 -3.02 -6.92 32.98
C TYR A 399 -2.06 -6.41 31.91
N MET A 400 -1.58 -7.27 31.02
CA MET A 400 -0.76 -6.87 29.89
C MET A 400 -1.62 -6.32 28.77
N GLY A 401 -1.21 -5.19 28.21
CA GLY A 401 -1.86 -4.52 27.10
C GLY A 401 -0.79 -3.72 26.36
N CYS A 402 0.01 -4.38 25.53
CA CYS A 402 1.21 -3.79 24.93
C CYS A 402 0.90 -2.59 24.07
N PHE A 403 -0.21 -2.60 23.29
CA PHE A 403 -0.61 -1.49 22.44
C PHE A 403 -1.32 -0.38 23.21
N SER A 404 -2.24 -0.73 24.12
CA SER A 404 -2.99 0.26 24.88
C SER A 404 -3.71 -0.38 26.10
N ASP A 405 -4.30 0.46 26.95
CA ASP A 405 -5.10 0.02 28.09
C ASP A 405 -6.50 -0.52 27.73
N TRP A 406 -6.89 -0.40 26.47
CA TRP A 406 -8.18 -0.91 25.95
C TRP A 406 -8.00 -2.08 24.97
N MET A 407 -6.75 -2.61 24.84
CA MET A 407 -6.39 -3.80 24.06
C MET A 407 -5.63 -4.79 24.95
N PRO A 408 -6.30 -5.59 25.82
CA PRO A 408 -5.63 -6.60 26.65
C PRO A 408 -5.09 -7.74 25.81
N ASP A 409 -3.82 -8.09 26.08
CA ASP A 409 -3.09 -9.13 25.35
C ASP A 409 -3.60 -10.53 25.71
N LEU A 410 -3.75 -11.38 24.69
CA LEU A 410 -4.18 -12.77 24.83
C LEU A 410 -3.03 -13.68 25.25
N ASN A 411 -3.31 -14.59 26.19
CA ASN A 411 -2.36 -15.56 26.72
C ASN A 411 -2.69 -16.98 26.23
N TYR A 412 -1.86 -17.51 25.37
CA TYR A 412 -1.97 -18.86 24.82
C TYR A 412 -1.14 -19.89 25.58
N GLY A 413 -0.58 -19.52 26.73
CA GLY A 413 0.10 -20.43 27.64
C GLY A 413 1.43 -21.00 27.10
N ASP A 414 1.64 -22.30 27.35
CA ASP A 414 2.82 -23.03 26.87
C ASP A 414 2.68 -23.40 25.39
N LEU A 415 3.52 -22.82 24.54
CA LEU A 415 3.46 -23.03 23.09
C LEU A 415 3.70 -24.49 22.66
N SER A 416 4.36 -25.30 23.50
CA SER A 416 4.51 -26.74 23.22
C SER A 416 3.19 -27.53 23.34
N LYS A 417 2.17 -26.92 23.95
CA LYS A 417 0.83 -27.47 24.19
C LYS A 417 -0.27 -26.48 23.81
N VAL A 418 0.04 -25.55 22.92
CA VAL A 418 -0.88 -24.46 22.58
C VAL A 418 -2.24 -24.95 22.07
N GLU A 419 -2.28 -26.10 21.40
CA GLU A 419 -3.49 -26.73 20.91
C GLU A 419 -4.42 -27.24 22.03
N ASP A 420 -3.87 -27.42 23.26
CA ASP A 420 -4.65 -27.75 24.46
C ASP A 420 -5.17 -26.53 25.21
N ASN A 421 -4.61 -25.35 24.93
CA ASN A 421 -4.96 -24.09 25.60
C ASN A 421 -6.40 -23.67 25.25
N ALA A 422 -7.16 -23.24 26.26
CA ALA A 422 -8.57 -22.88 26.08
C ALA A 422 -8.75 -21.62 25.22
N CYS A 423 -7.91 -20.59 25.40
CA CYS A 423 -7.95 -19.38 24.59
C CYS A 423 -7.66 -19.70 23.11
N PHE A 424 -6.63 -20.52 22.85
CA PHE A 424 -6.32 -20.96 21.49
C PHE A 424 -7.50 -21.69 20.85
N LYS A 425 -8.15 -22.62 21.57
CA LYS A 425 -9.30 -23.38 21.08
C LYS A 425 -10.47 -22.48 20.71
N ASP A 426 -10.78 -21.49 21.55
CA ASP A 426 -11.89 -20.57 21.29
C ASP A 426 -11.60 -19.65 20.10
N VAL A 427 -10.38 -19.08 20.03
CA VAL A 427 -9.98 -18.26 18.89
C VAL A 427 -9.94 -19.07 17.60
N ALA A 428 -9.43 -20.32 17.65
CA ALA A 428 -9.40 -21.24 16.51
C ALA A 428 -10.81 -21.64 16.05
N ALA A 429 -11.71 -21.98 16.99
CA ALA A 429 -13.09 -22.30 16.66
C ALA A 429 -13.85 -21.13 16.01
N SER A 430 -13.52 -19.89 16.38
CA SER A 430 -14.07 -18.73 15.68
C SER A 430 -13.53 -18.61 14.24
N ALA A 431 -12.26 -18.92 14.00
CA ALA A 431 -11.71 -18.96 12.65
C ALA A 431 -12.35 -20.07 11.81
N ASP A 432 -12.60 -21.24 12.41
CA ASP A 432 -13.33 -22.34 11.76
C ASP A 432 -14.72 -21.91 11.29
N LYS A 433 -15.44 -21.12 12.11
CA LYS A 433 -16.72 -20.52 11.73
C LYS A 433 -16.60 -19.66 10.46
N TRP A 434 -15.60 -18.79 10.39
CA TRP A 434 -15.43 -17.89 9.25
C TRP A 434 -14.99 -18.64 7.99
N ILE A 435 -14.11 -19.63 8.11
CA ILE A 435 -13.77 -20.54 7.02
C ILE A 435 -15.01 -21.28 6.53
N GLY A 436 -15.83 -21.79 7.44
CA GLY A 436 -17.11 -22.45 7.12
C GLY A 436 -18.12 -21.52 6.44
N LEU A 437 -18.07 -20.21 6.71
CA LEU A 437 -18.90 -19.21 6.05
C LEU A 437 -18.42 -18.89 4.63
N GLY A 438 -17.16 -19.21 4.29
CA GLY A 438 -16.56 -19.02 2.97
C GLY A 438 -15.39 -18.03 2.92
N VAL A 439 -14.80 -17.65 4.05
CA VAL A 439 -13.57 -16.85 4.08
C VAL A 439 -12.41 -17.69 3.53
N ASP A 440 -11.66 -17.16 2.55
CA ASP A 440 -10.60 -17.85 1.81
C ASP A 440 -9.21 -17.70 2.45
N GLY A 441 -9.09 -16.87 3.46
CA GLY A 441 -7.81 -16.63 4.13
C GLY A 441 -7.85 -15.51 5.14
N PHE A 442 -6.70 -15.27 5.76
CA PHE A 442 -6.58 -14.27 6.80
C PHE A 442 -5.36 -13.36 6.58
N ARG A 443 -5.53 -12.07 6.90
CA ARG A 443 -4.42 -11.22 7.24
C ARG A 443 -4.27 -11.21 8.75
N LEU A 444 -3.09 -11.52 9.24
CA LEU A 444 -2.82 -11.63 10.66
C LEU A 444 -2.16 -10.35 11.17
N ASP A 445 -2.86 -9.70 12.11
CA ASP A 445 -2.44 -8.44 12.72
C ASP A 445 -1.25 -8.62 13.67
N ALA A 446 -0.27 -7.71 13.60
CA ALA A 446 0.78 -7.49 14.60
C ALA A 446 1.49 -8.77 15.11
N VAL A 447 1.75 -9.75 14.22
CA VAL A 447 2.19 -11.09 14.59
C VAL A 447 3.49 -11.14 15.39
N LYS A 448 4.37 -10.14 15.26
CA LYS A 448 5.62 -10.10 16.01
C LYS A 448 5.43 -9.85 17.52
N HIS A 449 4.25 -9.38 17.91
CA HIS A 449 3.95 -9.04 19.30
C HIS A 449 3.19 -10.12 20.08
N ILE A 450 2.77 -11.22 19.43
CA ILE A 450 2.00 -12.31 20.06
C ILE A 450 2.76 -12.91 21.25
N CYS A 451 4.07 -13.14 21.09
CA CYS A 451 4.94 -13.65 22.17
C CYS A 451 5.88 -12.55 22.66
N GLY A 452 5.35 -11.65 23.49
CA GLY A 452 6.06 -10.49 24.03
C GLY A 452 5.24 -9.22 23.96
N GLY A 453 5.90 -8.08 23.99
CA GLY A 453 5.30 -6.76 23.87
C GLY A 453 5.86 -5.97 22.68
N ILE A 454 5.62 -4.65 22.65
CA ILE A 454 6.15 -3.78 21.59
C ILE A 454 7.68 -3.65 21.67
N ALA A 455 8.23 -3.54 22.89
CA ALA A 455 9.64 -3.25 23.10
C ALA A 455 10.53 -4.50 23.21
N SER A 456 9.94 -5.69 23.39
CA SER A 456 10.68 -6.96 23.50
C SER A 456 9.77 -8.12 23.14
N TYR A 457 10.10 -8.84 22.07
CA TYR A 457 9.33 -9.96 21.54
C TYR A 457 10.25 -11.10 21.09
N SER A 458 9.68 -12.28 20.84
CA SER A 458 10.41 -13.49 20.44
C SER A 458 9.94 -13.98 19.08
N HIS A 459 10.69 -13.71 18.02
CA HIS A 459 10.38 -14.18 16.65
C HIS A 459 10.25 -15.72 16.59
N SER A 460 11.13 -16.46 17.25
CA SER A 460 11.07 -17.94 17.25
C SER A 460 9.80 -18.48 17.90
N SER A 461 9.33 -17.84 18.98
CA SER A 461 8.09 -18.21 19.67
C SER A 461 6.88 -17.84 18.80
N ASN A 462 6.90 -16.67 18.17
CA ASN A 462 5.86 -16.26 17.22
C ASN A 462 5.75 -17.25 16.06
N VAL A 463 6.86 -17.65 15.43
CA VAL A 463 6.87 -18.65 14.36
C VAL A 463 6.32 -20.00 14.85
N THR A 464 6.66 -20.42 16.08
CA THR A 464 6.11 -21.65 16.67
C THR A 464 4.59 -21.58 16.82
N PHE A 465 4.07 -20.49 17.40
CA PHE A 465 2.64 -20.26 17.55
C PHE A 465 1.93 -20.23 16.18
N LEU A 466 2.44 -19.43 15.26
CA LEU A 466 1.85 -19.24 13.92
C LEU A 466 1.87 -20.52 13.10
N THR A 467 2.85 -21.41 13.31
CA THR A 467 2.85 -22.73 12.67
C THR A 467 1.62 -23.54 13.09
N LYS A 468 1.33 -23.59 14.41
CA LYS A 468 0.17 -24.30 14.93
C LYS A 468 -1.15 -23.68 14.49
N TRP A 469 -1.21 -22.36 14.48
CA TRP A 469 -2.35 -21.61 13.97
C TRP A 469 -2.63 -21.93 12.50
N TYR A 470 -1.58 -21.87 11.66
CA TYR A 470 -1.70 -22.18 10.24
C TYR A 470 -2.12 -23.64 10.01
N GLU A 471 -1.49 -24.60 10.69
CA GLU A 471 -1.82 -26.03 10.58
C GLU A 471 -3.31 -26.27 10.87
N HIS A 472 -3.84 -25.69 11.95
CA HIS A 472 -5.26 -25.79 12.33
C HIS A 472 -6.18 -25.23 11.23
N CYS A 473 -6.00 -23.97 10.87
CA CYS A 473 -6.88 -23.32 9.88
C CYS A 473 -6.78 -23.96 8.49
N ASN A 474 -5.59 -24.43 8.08
CA ASN A 474 -5.42 -25.11 6.81
C ASN A 474 -6.11 -26.48 6.79
N ALA A 475 -6.11 -27.20 7.92
CA ALA A 475 -6.84 -28.44 8.06
C ALA A 475 -8.36 -28.22 7.92
N THR A 476 -8.90 -27.20 8.58
CA THR A 476 -10.31 -26.79 8.47
C THR A 476 -10.67 -26.39 7.04
N TYR A 477 -9.80 -25.58 6.38
CA TYR A 477 -9.99 -25.15 5.00
C TYR A 477 -10.02 -26.31 4.02
N LYS A 478 -9.12 -27.29 4.19
CA LYS A 478 -9.12 -28.54 3.40
C LYS A 478 -10.37 -29.38 3.67
N ALA A 479 -10.81 -29.47 4.92
CA ALA A 479 -12.02 -30.20 5.30
C ALA A 479 -13.29 -29.55 4.70
N ALA A 480 -13.29 -28.25 4.46
CA ALA A 480 -14.34 -27.54 3.75
C ALA A 480 -14.36 -27.81 2.22
N GLY A 481 -13.42 -28.61 1.70
CA GLY A 481 -13.40 -29.08 0.30
C GLY A 481 -12.42 -28.34 -0.62
N HIS A 482 -11.60 -27.43 -0.09
CA HIS A 482 -10.60 -26.71 -0.89
C HIS A 482 -9.38 -27.59 -1.21
N THR A 483 -8.87 -27.48 -2.43
CA THR A 483 -7.70 -28.24 -2.91
C THR A 483 -6.39 -27.50 -2.70
N ASP A 484 -6.43 -26.16 -2.73
CA ASP A 484 -5.31 -25.26 -2.44
C ASP A 484 -5.13 -25.08 -0.92
N ASN A 485 -3.99 -24.56 -0.50
CA ASN A 485 -3.75 -24.18 0.89
C ASN A 485 -4.45 -22.86 1.20
N ILE A 486 -4.89 -22.70 2.46
CA ILE A 486 -5.43 -21.43 2.91
C ILE A 486 -4.36 -20.34 2.78
N PHE A 487 -4.75 -19.16 2.29
CA PHE A 487 -3.85 -18.03 2.22
C PHE A 487 -3.78 -17.31 3.56
N MET A 488 -2.57 -17.11 4.08
CA MET A 488 -2.34 -16.28 5.26
C MET A 488 -1.18 -15.33 5.00
N VAL A 489 -1.45 -14.04 5.18
CA VAL A 489 -0.43 -12.98 5.12
C VAL A 489 -0.27 -12.34 6.48
N ALA A 490 0.97 -12.32 6.99
CA ALA A 490 1.29 -11.71 8.26
C ALA A 490 1.71 -10.25 8.13
N GLU A 491 1.29 -9.43 9.09
CA GLU A 491 1.95 -8.17 9.36
C GLU A 491 3.13 -8.39 10.31
N GLU A 492 4.29 -8.61 9.72
CA GLU A 492 5.58 -8.61 10.39
C GLU A 492 6.34 -7.35 9.97
N TRP A 493 6.13 -6.28 10.71
CA TRP A 493 6.71 -4.97 10.37
C TRP A 493 8.18 -4.91 10.79
N ASP A 494 9.04 -5.50 9.98
CA ASP A 494 10.49 -5.49 10.16
C ASP A 494 11.19 -5.51 8.79
N ASN A 495 12.51 -5.58 8.77
CA ASN A 495 13.29 -5.72 7.55
C ASN A 495 13.19 -7.15 6.97
N HIS A 496 13.47 -7.29 5.67
CA HIS A 496 13.43 -8.56 4.95
C HIS A 496 14.15 -9.73 5.68
N GLY A 497 15.30 -9.43 6.31
CA GLY A 497 16.10 -10.46 7.01
C GLY A 497 15.37 -11.12 8.18
N THR A 498 14.52 -10.36 8.86
CA THR A 498 13.66 -10.84 9.96
C THR A 498 12.36 -11.42 9.41
N GLU A 499 11.67 -10.69 8.54
CA GLU A 499 10.38 -11.03 7.97
C GLU A 499 10.37 -12.41 7.32
N LYS A 500 11.38 -12.74 6.51
CA LYS A 500 11.45 -14.03 5.79
C LYS A 500 11.40 -15.26 6.71
N GLN A 501 11.72 -15.14 8.00
CA GLN A 501 11.66 -16.26 8.95
C GLN A 501 10.22 -16.72 9.20
N TYR A 502 9.24 -15.84 9.06
CA TYR A 502 7.82 -16.13 9.28
C TYR A 502 7.21 -17.01 8.17
N TYR A 503 7.87 -17.08 7.00
CA TYR A 503 7.49 -18.03 5.96
C TYR A 503 7.67 -19.49 6.36
N LYS A 504 8.42 -19.80 7.42
CA LYS A 504 8.45 -21.16 8.00
C LYS A 504 7.08 -21.59 8.52
N ALA A 505 6.27 -20.64 8.96
CA ALA A 505 4.93 -20.86 9.51
C ALA A 505 3.80 -20.60 8.51
N LEU A 506 3.89 -19.51 7.76
CA LEU A 506 2.81 -18.97 6.95
C LEU A 506 3.11 -18.98 5.46
N THR A 507 2.07 -18.89 4.63
CA THR A 507 2.22 -18.81 3.18
C THR A 507 2.74 -17.47 2.70
N SER A 508 2.55 -16.40 3.49
CA SER A 508 2.95 -15.05 3.09
C SER A 508 3.21 -14.11 4.26
N CYS A 509 4.04 -13.12 4.02
CA CYS A 509 4.22 -11.93 4.85
C CYS A 509 4.28 -10.69 3.94
N PHE A 510 3.96 -9.52 4.49
CA PHE A 510 4.16 -8.26 3.80
C PHE A 510 5.64 -7.91 3.73
N GLU A 511 6.16 -7.68 2.50
CA GLU A 511 7.54 -7.26 2.29
C GLU A 511 7.67 -5.73 2.47
N PHE A 512 8.00 -5.29 3.68
CA PHE A 512 8.07 -3.87 4.05
C PHE A 512 9.23 -3.12 3.38
N ASP A 513 10.32 -3.81 3.00
CA ASP A 513 11.45 -3.19 2.33
C ASP A 513 11.19 -2.89 0.83
N TYR A 514 10.09 -3.46 0.26
CA TYR A 514 9.80 -3.35 -1.16
C TYR A 514 9.56 -1.92 -1.63
N PHE A 515 8.75 -1.16 -0.91
CA PHE A 515 8.35 0.17 -1.39
C PHE A 515 9.53 1.13 -1.49
N ASP A 516 10.50 1.05 -0.60
CA ASP A 516 11.73 1.83 -0.68
C ASP A 516 12.55 1.52 -1.94
N GLN A 517 12.57 0.24 -2.37
CA GLN A 517 13.23 -0.15 -3.62
C GLN A 517 12.49 0.43 -4.83
N LEU A 518 11.15 0.41 -4.80
CA LEU A 518 10.32 0.97 -5.85
C LEU A 518 10.49 2.49 -5.97
N VAL A 519 10.47 3.23 -4.85
CA VAL A 519 10.68 4.69 -4.82
C VAL A 519 12.05 5.06 -5.38
N ARG A 520 13.12 4.32 -5.02
CA ARG A 520 14.47 4.53 -5.58
C ARG A 520 14.48 4.30 -7.09
N ALA A 521 13.85 3.22 -7.55
CA ALA A 521 13.80 2.89 -8.97
C ALA A 521 13.06 3.98 -9.74
N VAL A 522 11.84 4.36 -9.34
CA VAL A 522 11.03 5.42 -9.96
C VAL A 522 11.74 6.80 -9.89
N GLY A 523 12.61 7.00 -8.89
CA GLY A 523 13.51 8.16 -8.80
C GLY A 523 14.70 8.11 -9.78
N GLY A 524 14.82 7.10 -10.64
CA GLY A 524 15.88 6.96 -11.64
C GLY A 524 17.09 6.12 -11.21
N SER A 525 17.03 5.46 -10.05
CA SER A 525 18.08 4.54 -9.54
C SER A 525 17.58 3.09 -9.57
N ALA A 526 17.42 2.54 -10.79
CA ALA A 526 16.69 1.29 -11.01
C ALA A 526 17.57 0.03 -11.11
N SER A 527 18.91 0.17 -11.14
CA SER A 527 19.84 -0.94 -11.46
C SER A 527 19.76 -2.14 -10.52
N SER A 528 19.45 -1.92 -9.22
CA SER A 528 19.33 -3.00 -8.22
C SER A 528 17.90 -3.56 -8.07
N TYR A 529 16.90 -2.91 -8.66
CA TYR A 529 15.50 -3.27 -8.44
C TYR A 529 15.22 -4.75 -8.73
N VAL A 530 15.64 -5.22 -9.92
CA VAL A 530 15.37 -6.59 -10.35
C VAL A 530 16.04 -7.61 -9.44
N SER A 531 17.33 -7.41 -9.10
CA SER A 531 18.06 -8.34 -8.23
C SER A 531 17.52 -8.38 -6.81
N THR A 532 17.07 -7.24 -6.30
CA THR A 532 16.48 -7.15 -4.96
C THR A 532 15.12 -7.85 -4.90
N VAL A 533 14.21 -7.52 -5.82
CA VAL A 533 12.86 -8.11 -5.82
C VAL A 533 12.88 -9.61 -6.13
N SER A 534 13.71 -10.06 -7.09
CA SER A 534 13.88 -11.51 -7.32
C SER A 534 14.55 -12.21 -6.15
N GLY A 535 15.40 -11.51 -5.38
CA GLY A 535 16.02 -11.99 -4.16
C GLY A 535 14.98 -12.28 -3.07
N TYR A 536 14.02 -11.37 -2.86
CA TYR A 536 12.92 -11.60 -1.92
C TYR A 536 12.17 -12.90 -2.22
N VAL A 537 11.74 -13.09 -3.47
CA VAL A 537 11.04 -14.31 -3.88
C VAL A 537 11.89 -15.57 -3.66
N THR A 538 13.18 -15.51 -3.99
CA THR A 538 14.09 -16.63 -3.80
C THR A 538 14.25 -16.99 -2.33
N ASP A 539 14.42 -16.00 -1.47
CA ASP A 539 14.61 -16.20 -0.03
C ASP A 539 13.33 -16.75 0.64
N HIS A 540 12.15 -16.28 0.23
CA HIS A 540 10.86 -16.79 0.72
C HIS A 540 10.63 -18.25 0.30
N LEU A 541 10.85 -18.57 -0.98
CA LEU A 541 10.76 -19.95 -1.49
C LEU A 541 11.77 -20.90 -0.83
N ALA A 542 12.92 -20.40 -0.37
CA ALA A 542 13.88 -21.19 0.38
C ALA A 542 13.38 -21.55 1.80
N GLN A 543 12.47 -20.76 2.38
CA GLN A 543 11.86 -21.07 3.68
C GLN A 543 10.66 -22.02 3.53
N ARG A 544 9.88 -21.84 2.45
CA ARG A 544 8.64 -22.57 2.21
C ARG A 544 8.35 -22.67 0.70
N SER A 545 8.13 -23.88 0.20
CA SER A 545 7.99 -24.13 -1.25
C SER A 545 6.73 -23.53 -1.89
N ASP A 546 5.68 -23.25 -1.12
CA ASP A 546 4.45 -22.58 -1.53
C ASP A 546 4.39 -21.12 -1.03
N ALA A 547 5.53 -20.52 -0.73
CA ALA A 547 5.63 -19.12 -0.32
C ALA A 547 5.15 -18.16 -1.42
N ILE A 548 4.43 -17.13 -1.03
CA ILE A 548 3.94 -16.06 -1.90
C ILE A 548 4.45 -14.72 -1.34
N THR A 549 5.34 -14.06 -2.06
CA THR A 549 5.82 -12.73 -1.69
C THR A 549 4.72 -11.70 -1.84
N SER A 550 4.32 -11.02 -0.75
CA SER A 550 3.28 -9.99 -0.79
C SER A 550 3.90 -8.61 -0.87
N LEU A 551 3.84 -8.01 -2.06
CA LEU A 551 4.35 -6.68 -2.36
C LEU A 551 3.25 -5.63 -2.16
N PHE A 552 3.60 -4.47 -1.59
CA PHE A 552 2.67 -3.35 -1.41
C PHE A 552 3.41 -2.01 -1.40
N MET A 553 2.73 -0.91 -1.69
CA MET A 553 3.31 0.43 -1.67
C MET A 553 2.94 1.20 -0.41
N SER A 554 1.74 0.99 0.08
CA SER A 554 1.25 1.60 1.33
C SER A 554 0.12 0.77 1.92
N ASN A 555 -0.20 1.03 3.18
CA ASN A 555 -1.33 0.47 3.87
C ASN A 555 -1.99 1.52 4.79
N HIS A 556 -2.94 1.10 5.62
CA HIS A 556 -3.70 1.97 6.52
C HIS A 556 -2.90 2.49 7.74
N ASP A 557 -1.65 2.05 7.92
CA ASP A 557 -0.77 2.43 9.04
C ASP A 557 0.48 3.21 8.61
N GLN A 558 0.66 3.42 7.29
CA GLN A 558 1.78 4.14 6.73
C GLN A 558 1.35 5.40 5.98
N ASN A 559 2.30 6.26 5.64
CA ASN A 559 2.07 7.32 4.67
C ASN A 559 1.56 6.70 3.36
N ARG A 560 0.60 7.34 2.71
CA ARG A 560 0.13 6.89 1.41
C ARG A 560 1.25 6.98 0.37
N ALA A 561 1.25 6.05 -0.60
CA ALA A 561 2.28 5.95 -1.64
C ALA A 561 2.54 7.28 -2.36
N ALA A 562 1.49 8.03 -2.70
CA ALA A 562 1.61 9.32 -3.36
C ALA A 562 2.44 10.35 -2.57
N GLU A 563 2.42 10.34 -1.22
CA GLU A 563 3.27 11.23 -0.42
C GLU A 563 4.75 10.94 -0.64
N SER A 564 5.15 9.67 -0.64
CA SER A 564 6.54 9.25 -0.85
C SER A 564 7.01 9.44 -2.30
N LEU A 565 6.08 9.40 -3.25
CA LEU A 565 6.32 9.68 -4.67
C LEU A 565 6.27 11.18 -4.99
N GLY A 566 6.05 12.04 -3.99
CA GLY A 566 6.04 13.51 -4.15
C GLY A 566 4.75 14.06 -4.75
N LYS A 567 3.67 13.31 -4.72
CA LYS A 567 2.37 13.64 -5.36
C LYS A 567 2.52 13.89 -6.86
N ASP A 568 3.43 13.13 -7.48
CA ASP A 568 3.76 13.21 -8.88
C ASP A 568 3.02 12.10 -9.63
N ILE A 569 1.96 12.46 -10.32
CA ILE A 569 1.08 11.52 -11.03
C ILE A 569 1.83 10.68 -12.07
N VAL A 570 2.94 11.20 -12.65
CA VAL A 570 3.74 10.46 -13.62
C VAL A 570 4.49 9.32 -12.93
N LYS A 571 5.04 9.59 -11.74
CA LYS A 571 5.71 8.59 -10.93
C LYS A 571 4.73 7.58 -10.33
N GLU A 572 3.54 8.03 -9.93
CA GLU A 572 2.47 7.15 -9.42
C GLU A 572 2.03 6.14 -10.50
N LYS A 573 1.81 6.60 -11.73
CA LYS A 573 1.51 5.73 -12.88
C LYS A 573 2.63 4.72 -13.15
N GLN A 574 3.88 5.14 -13.08
CA GLN A 574 5.02 4.24 -13.27
C GLN A 574 5.14 3.24 -12.14
N ALA A 575 4.94 3.66 -10.88
CA ALA A 575 4.95 2.78 -9.72
C ALA A 575 3.85 1.70 -9.83
N ALA A 576 2.64 2.07 -10.25
CA ALA A 576 1.55 1.15 -10.52
C ALA A 576 1.92 0.10 -11.60
N ALA A 577 2.51 0.55 -12.72
CA ALA A 577 2.97 -0.36 -13.77
C ALA A 577 4.06 -1.31 -13.26
N MET A 578 4.99 -0.83 -12.41
CA MET A 578 6.08 -1.64 -11.86
C MET A 578 5.58 -2.70 -10.88
N ILE A 579 4.76 -2.34 -9.90
CA ILE A 579 4.25 -3.32 -8.92
C ILE A 579 3.40 -4.39 -9.59
N LEU A 580 2.55 -4.02 -10.56
CA LEU A 580 1.65 -4.94 -11.26
C LEU A 580 2.36 -5.84 -12.29
N THR A 581 3.60 -5.53 -12.65
CA THR A 581 4.46 -6.39 -13.51
C THR A 581 5.54 -7.14 -12.73
N SER A 582 5.65 -6.90 -11.42
CA SER A 582 6.56 -7.59 -10.50
C SER A 582 6.00 -8.95 -10.07
N PRO A 583 6.87 -9.91 -9.65
CA PRO A 583 6.42 -11.22 -9.18
C PRO A 583 5.66 -11.16 -7.85
N GLY A 584 5.06 -12.27 -7.44
CA GLY A 584 4.37 -12.42 -6.16
C GLY A 584 2.92 -11.90 -6.18
N LYS A 585 2.44 -11.48 -5.03
CA LYS A 585 1.07 -10.98 -4.82
C LYS A 585 1.09 -9.49 -4.53
N PRO A 586 0.81 -8.61 -5.50
CA PRO A 586 0.67 -7.18 -5.24
C PRO A 586 -0.60 -6.89 -4.43
N PHE A 587 -0.47 -5.99 -3.44
CA PHE A 587 -1.57 -5.43 -2.68
C PHE A 587 -1.76 -3.97 -3.08
N ILE A 588 -2.98 -3.61 -3.43
CA ILE A 588 -3.40 -2.24 -3.77
C ILE A 588 -4.21 -1.73 -2.59
N TYR A 589 -3.79 -0.64 -1.98
CA TYR A 589 -4.52 -0.03 -0.87
C TYR A 589 -5.62 0.91 -1.39
N GLN A 590 -6.84 0.86 -0.82
CA GLN A 590 -7.99 1.67 -1.26
C GLN A 590 -7.63 3.15 -1.47
N GLY A 591 -7.96 3.67 -2.65
CA GLY A 591 -7.68 5.05 -3.06
C GLY A 591 -6.27 5.28 -3.61
N GLU A 592 -5.38 4.28 -3.57
CA GLU A 592 -4.06 4.34 -4.19
C GLU A 592 -4.20 4.46 -5.71
N GLU A 593 -5.14 3.72 -6.30
CA GLU A 593 -5.50 3.78 -7.71
C GLU A 593 -6.14 5.10 -8.15
N LEU A 594 -6.53 5.93 -7.19
CA LEU A 594 -7.09 7.27 -7.41
C LEU A 594 -6.08 8.40 -7.14
N GLY A 595 -4.86 8.06 -6.66
CA GLY A 595 -3.83 9.04 -6.30
C GLY A 595 -4.08 9.72 -4.94
N TYR A 596 -4.74 9.03 -4.01
CA TYR A 596 -4.94 9.55 -2.65
C TYR A 596 -3.60 9.72 -1.95
N TYR A 597 -3.43 10.86 -1.29
CA TYR A 597 -2.26 11.16 -0.46
C TYR A 597 -2.67 11.37 1.00
N GLY A 598 -1.71 11.28 1.90
CA GLY A 598 -1.92 11.50 3.34
C GLY A 598 -0.70 11.08 4.14
N LYS A 599 -0.44 11.81 5.23
CA LYS A 599 0.65 11.54 6.16
C LYS A 599 0.12 10.96 7.45
N LYS A 600 0.73 9.89 7.93
CA LYS A 600 0.44 9.25 9.22
C LYS A 600 0.59 10.20 10.39
N ASP A 601 1.57 11.10 10.34
CA ASP A 601 1.82 12.12 11.39
C ASP A 601 0.65 13.09 11.60
N ASN A 602 -0.25 13.23 10.62
CA ASN A 602 -1.46 14.04 10.76
C ASN A 602 -2.58 13.32 11.51
N GLY A 603 -2.44 12.04 11.74
CA GLY A 603 -3.40 11.12 12.35
C GLY A 603 -3.79 9.98 11.41
N ASP A 604 -4.19 8.87 12.01
CA ASP A 604 -4.54 7.65 11.29
C ASP A 604 -5.65 7.86 10.26
N GLU A 605 -6.65 8.65 10.60
CA GLU A 605 -7.80 8.89 9.75
C GLU A 605 -7.43 9.54 8.42
N TYR A 606 -6.35 10.36 8.39
CA TYR A 606 -5.88 11.03 7.17
C TYR A 606 -5.22 10.08 6.17
N VAL A 607 -4.75 8.91 6.59
CA VAL A 607 -4.29 7.85 5.69
C VAL A 607 -5.38 6.80 5.42
N ARG A 608 -6.51 6.81 6.15
CA ARG A 608 -7.66 5.91 6.04
C ARG A 608 -8.86 6.56 5.34
N THR A 609 -8.60 7.52 4.50
CA THR A 609 -9.57 8.37 3.81
C THR A 609 -10.62 7.55 3.03
N PRO A 610 -11.91 7.90 3.14
CA PRO A 610 -13.00 7.21 2.45
C PRO A 610 -12.97 7.44 0.94
N ILE A 611 -13.45 6.45 0.19
CA ILE A 611 -13.55 6.56 -1.28
C ILE A 611 -14.61 7.59 -1.68
N LEU A 612 -14.23 8.49 -2.58
CA LEU A 612 -15.12 9.44 -3.23
C LEU A 612 -15.65 8.82 -4.54
N TRP A 613 -16.84 8.24 -4.46
CA TRP A 613 -17.42 7.50 -5.60
C TRP A 613 -17.90 8.41 -6.72
N ASP A 614 -18.54 9.51 -6.39
CA ASP A 614 -19.07 10.48 -7.34
C ASP A 614 -18.53 11.89 -7.07
N LYS A 615 -18.65 12.77 -8.06
CA LYS A 615 -18.15 14.15 -7.97
C LYS A 615 -18.86 15.00 -6.92
N ALA A 616 -20.07 14.62 -6.52
CA ALA A 616 -20.86 15.32 -5.51
C ALA A 616 -20.54 14.89 -4.09
N GLY A 617 -19.79 13.77 -3.91
CA GLY A 617 -19.46 13.20 -2.62
C GLY A 617 -20.66 12.60 -1.88
N LYS A 618 -21.69 12.18 -2.62
CA LYS A 618 -22.84 11.51 -2.05
C LYS A 618 -22.42 10.12 -1.53
N ASN A 619 -22.88 9.76 -0.32
CA ASN A 619 -22.56 8.49 0.33
C ASN A 619 -21.05 8.24 0.51
N CYS A 620 -20.27 9.33 0.68
CA CYS A 620 -18.87 9.21 1.10
C CYS A 620 -18.81 8.93 2.60
N ALA A 621 -18.27 7.79 2.99
CA ALA A 621 -18.29 7.23 4.35
C ALA A 621 -17.37 7.98 5.34
N LYS A 622 -17.51 9.31 5.45
CA LYS A 622 -16.65 10.19 6.28
C LYS A 622 -16.77 9.93 7.77
N LYS A 623 -17.97 9.55 8.23
CA LYS A 623 -18.21 9.25 9.64
C LYS A 623 -17.45 7.99 10.08
N GLY A 624 -17.22 7.06 9.16
CA GLY A 624 -16.39 5.89 9.38
C GLY A 624 -14.95 6.19 9.79
N VAL A 625 -14.47 7.42 9.57
CA VAL A 625 -13.16 7.93 10.02
C VAL A 625 -13.32 9.17 10.90
N ASN A 626 -14.38 9.21 11.73
CA ASN A 626 -14.66 10.30 12.67
C ASN A 626 -14.76 11.70 12.01
N ASN A 627 -15.11 11.76 10.72
CA ASN A 627 -15.10 12.96 9.88
C ASN A 627 -13.73 13.66 9.75
N LYS A 628 -12.64 12.99 10.10
CA LYS A 628 -11.27 13.50 9.97
C LYS A 628 -10.70 13.17 8.60
N VAL A 629 -10.97 14.01 7.62
CA VAL A 629 -10.53 13.85 6.22
C VAL A 629 -9.86 15.12 5.71
N ASP A 630 -8.93 14.98 4.79
CA ASP A 630 -8.39 16.11 4.04
C ASP A 630 -9.38 16.50 2.93
N ASN A 631 -10.23 17.50 3.21
CA ASN A 631 -11.20 17.99 2.23
C ASN A 631 -10.53 18.67 1.01
N ALA A 632 -9.26 19.11 1.12
CA ALA A 632 -8.54 19.67 -0.01
C ALA A 632 -8.15 18.58 -1.02
N MET A 633 -7.92 17.35 -0.55
CA MET A 633 -7.69 16.19 -1.40
C MET A 633 -9.00 15.69 -2.03
N LEU A 634 -10.09 15.60 -1.28
CA LEU A 634 -11.37 15.04 -1.74
C LEU A 634 -12.11 15.99 -2.71
N THR A 635 -11.52 16.22 -3.87
CA THR A 635 -12.10 17.05 -4.93
C THR A 635 -12.83 16.19 -5.98
N ALA A 636 -13.72 16.80 -6.75
CA ALA A 636 -14.44 16.10 -7.82
C ALA A 636 -13.50 15.37 -8.81
N ALA A 637 -12.31 15.90 -9.06
CA ALA A 637 -11.34 15.33 -10.00
C ALA A 637 -10.74 13.99 -9.53
N ILE A 638 -10.68 13.76 -8.21
CA ILE A 638 -10.13 12.53 -7.64
C ILE A 638 -11.20 11.44 -7.42
N SER A 639 -12.48 11.75 -7.76
CA SER A 639 -13.56 10.76 -7.64
C SER A 639 -13.42 9.62 -8.63
N VAL A 640 -13.94 8.45 -8.27
CA VAL A 640 -14.04 7.31 -9.20
C VAL A 640 -14.74 7.72 -10.50
N GLU A 641 -15.88 8.41 -10.40
CA GLU A 641 -16.63 8.90 -11.57
C GLU A 641 -15.78 9.75 -12.52
N ALA A 642 -14.93 10.62 -11.99
CA ALA A 642 -14.07 11.47 -12.81
C ALA A 642 -12.97 10.67 -13.50
N GLN A 643 -12.31 9.76 -12.75
CA GLN A 643 -11.21 8.97 -13.28
C GLN A 643 -11.66 7.86 -14.25
N GLU A 644 -12.86 7.32 -14.09
CA GLU A 644 -13.45 6.40 -15.07
C GLU A 644 -13.73 7.08 -16.41
N ALA A 645 -14.04 8.37 -16.41
CA ALA A 645 -14.27 9.15 -17.62
C ALA A 645 -12.96 9.56 -18.34
N ASP A 646 -11.82 9.49 -17.66
CA ASP A 646 -10.50 9.86 -18.19
C ASP A 646 -9.66 8.62 -18.51
N LYS A 647 -9.44 8.37 -19.80
CA LYS A 647 -8.62 7.23 -20.28
C LYS A 647 -7.12 7.34 -19.91
N GLU A 648 -6.67 8.53 -19.56
CA GLU A 648 -5.30 8.80 -19.14
C GLU A 648 -5.19 8.86 -17.62
N SER A 649 -6.25 8.55 -16.86
CA SER A 649 -6.24 8.57 -15.40
C SER A 649 -5.27 7.54 -14.79
N LEU A 650 -4.95 7.71 -13.51
CA LEU A 650 -4.20 6.71 -12.75
C LEU A 650 -4.99 5.39 -12.65
N LEU A 651 -6.31 5.49 -12.43
CA LEU A 651 -7.21 4.33 -12.41
C LEU A 651 -7.15 3.53 -13.72
N ALA A 652 -7.05 4.21 -14.86
CA ALA A 652 -6.93 3.55 -16.16
C ALA A 652 -5.63 2.73 -16.25
N VAL A 653 -4.51 3.25 -15.72
CA VAL A 653 -3.22 2.54 -15.67
C VAL A 653 -3.32 1.30 -14.77
N TYR A 654 -3.90 1.42 -13.56
CA TYR A 654 -4.11 0.27 -12.69
C TYR A 654 -4.95 -0.82 -13.37
N ARG A 655 -6.05 -0.44 -14.01
CA ARG A 655 -6.94 -1.37 -14.74
C ARG A 655 -6.22 -2.07 -15.90
N GLU A 656 -5.44 -1.33 -16.68
CA GLU A 656 -4.70 -1.89 -17.81
C GLU A 656 -3.66 -2.91 -17.35
N PHE A 657 -2.78 -2.54 -16.42
CA PHE A 657 -1.70 -3.43 -15.97
C PHE A 657 -2.21 -4.62 -15.15
N SER A 658 -3.28 -4.46 -14.36
CA SER A 658 -3.93 -5.59 -13.68
C SER A 658 -4.59 -6.56 -14.67
N ARG A 659 -5.24 -6.05 -15.73
CA ARG A 659 -5.83 -6.85 -16.79
C ARG A 659 -4.74 -7.64 -17.52
N ILE A 660 -3.62 -7.01 -17.87
CA ILE A 660 -2.49 -7.68 -18.51
C ILE A 660 -1.93 -8.77 -17.59
N ARG A 661 -1.76 -8.49 -16.31
CA ARG A 661 -1.34 -9.48 -15.31
C ARG A 661 -2.29 -10.68 -15.25
N ASN A 662 -3.60 -10.47 -15.32
CA ASN A 662 -4.60 -11.54 -15.36
C ASN A 662 -4.59 -12.30 -16.69
N THR A 663 -4.24 -11.67 -17.81
CA THR A 663 -4.24 -12.27 -19.15
C THR A 663 -3.01 -13.17 -19.36
N TYR A 664 -1.85 -12.77 -18.84
CA TYR A 664 -0.58 -13.46 -19.09
C TYR A 664 -0.06 -14.16 -17.84
N PRO A 665 -0.15 -15.50 -17.75
CA PRO A 665 0.29 -16.28 -16.58
C PRO A 665 1.74 -16.00 -16.17
N ALA A 666 2.62 -15.75 -17.13
CA ALA A 666 4.01 -15.44 -16.85
C ALA A 666 4.16 -14.20 -15.94
N LEU A 667 3.33 -13.16 -16.10
CA LEU A 667 3.33 -11.98 -15.21
C LEU A 667 2.76 -12.30 -13.83
N ALA A 668 1.82 -13.25 -13.73
CA ALA A 668 1.20 -13.63 -12.45
C ALA A 668 2.13 -14.53 -11.61
N ASP A 669 2.66 -15.61 -12.23
CA ASP A 669 3.33 -16.70 -11.51
C ASP A 669 4.76 -16.97 -12.01
N GLY A 670 5.27 -16.15 -12.94
CA GLY A 670 6.56 -16.37 -13.57
C GLY A 670 7.75 -16.03 -12.66
N THR A 671 8.88 -16.65 -12.99
CA THR A 671 10.16 -16.31 -12.37
C THR A 671 10.75 -15.06 -12.99
N MET A 672 11.14 -14.10 -12.15
CA MET A 672 11.79 -12.85 -12.55
C MET A 672 13.29 -13.02 -12.73
N THR A 673 13.82 -12.65 -13.90
CA THR A 673 15.27 -12.60 -14.17
C THR A 673 15.63 -11.32 -14.90
N ALA A 674 16.79 -10.72 -14.58
CA ALA A 674 17.23 -9.49 -15.25
C ALA A 674 17.41 -9.69 -16.76
N SER A 675 16.94 -8.73 -17.56
CA SER A 675 17.26 -8.68 -19.00
C SER A 675 18.60 -7.95 -19.22
N PRO A 676 19.23 -8.08 -20.40
CA PRO A 676 20.44 -7.34 -20.74
C PRO A 676 20.25 -5.81 -20.75
N LEU A 677 19.00 -5.32 -20.80
CA LEU A 677 18.66 -3.89 -20.78
C LEU A 677 18.65 -3.29 -19.36
N ASN A 678 18.67 -4.16 -18.33
CA ASN A 678 18.60 -3.71 -16.94
C ASN A 678 19.86 -2.95 -16.53
N GLY A 679 19.73 -1.71 -16.09
CA GLY A 679 20.84 -0.91 -15.58
C GLY A 679 20.57 0.58 -15.54
N GLY A 680 21.28 1.30 -14.65
CA GLY A 680 21.11 2.73 -14.46
C GLY A 680 19.67 3.11 -14.09
N ALA A 681 19.03 3.90 -14.94
CA ALA A 681 17.64 4.30 -14.78
C ALA A 681 16.62 3.34 -15.45
N VAL A 682 17.08 2.25 -16.04
CA VAL A 682 16.20 1.25 -16.69
C VAL A 682 16.09 0.03 -15.79
N ALA A 683 14.88 -0.29 -15.35
CA ALA A 683 14.54 -1.57 -14.77
C ALA A 683 13.96 -2.47 -15.86
N SER A 684 14.62 -3.60 -16.16
CA SER A 684 14.14 -4.50 -17.19
C SER A 684 14.39 -5.95 -16.82
N TRP A 685 13.37 -6.79 -17.05
CA TRP A 685 13.41 -8.19 -16.68
C TRP A 685 12.55 -9.07 -17.58
N TYR A 686 12.84 -10.34 -17.53
CA TYR A 686 11.98 -11.37 -18.06
C TYR A 686 11.11 -11.95 -16.95
N MET A 687 9.85 -12.24 -17.28
CA MET A 687 8.97 -13.09 -16.49
C MET A 687 8.76 -14.39 -17.26
N THR A 688 9.19 -15.51 -16.71
CA THR A 688 9.11 -16.82 -17.35
C THR A 688 8.22 -17.75 -16.56
N SER A 689 7.11 -18.19 -17.15
CA SER A 689 6.19 -19.15 -16.52
C SER A 689 6.75 -20.58 -16.56
N THR A 690 6.14 -21.46 -15.79
CA THR A 690 6.55 -22.88 -15.69
C THR A 690 6.41 -23.65 -17.00
N ASP A 691 5.49 -23.22 -17.89
CA ASP A 691 5.33 -23.77 -19.24
C ASP A 691 6.29 -23.15 -20.27
N GLY A 692 7.22 -22.30 -19.83
CA GLY A 692 8.27 -21.69 -20.63
C GLY A 692 7.86 -20.43 -21.39
N LYS A 693 6.63 -19.92 -21.21
CA LYS A 693 6.20 -18.66 -21.80
C LYS A 693 6.97 -17.50 -21.17
N LYS A 694 7.40 -16.56 -22.01
CA LYS A 694 8.30 -15.50 -21.61
C LYS A 694 7.76 -14.12 -21.98
N MET A 695 7.75 -13.23 -21.02
CA MET A 695 7.43 -11.81 -21.20
C MET A 695 8.68 -10.97 -20.95
N LEU A 696 8.87 -9.89 -21.71
CA LEU A 696 9.89 -8.87 -21.45
C LEU A 696 9.21 -7.63 -20.91
N VAL A 697 9.64 -7.19 -19.74
CA VAL A 697 9.17 -5.98 -19.07
C VAL A 697 10.28 -4.95 -19.05
N ILE A 698 10.00 -3.72 -19.47
CA ILE A 698 10.96 -2.61 -19.50
C ILE A 698 10.31 -1.35 -18.92
N HIS A 699 10.99 -0.73 -17.96
CA HIS A 699 10.64 0.55 -17.39
C HIS A 699 11.81 1.52 -17.51
N ASN A 700 11.62 2.63 -18.23
CA ASN A 700 12.52 3.76 -18.14
C ASN A 700 12.11 4.62 -16.94
N CYS A 701 12.77 4.44 -15.81
CA CYS A 701 12.48 5.09 -14.55
C CYS A 701 13.11 6.48 -14.40
N GLY A 702 13.94 6.89 -15.35
CA GLY A 702 14.54 8.24 -15.38
C GLY A 702 13.67 9.26 -16.10
N GLY A 703 13.91 10.55 -15.87
CA GLY A 703 13.19 11.63 -16.55
C GLY A 703 13.64 11.89 -18.00
N ALA A 704 14.75 11.27 -18.46
CA ALA A 704 15.27 11.45 -19.81
C ALA A 704 14.88 10.29 -20.72
N GLU A 705 14.74 10.57 -22.03
CA GLU A 705 14.55 9.54 -23.06
C GLU A 705 15.70 8.54 -23.05
N LYS A 706 15.40 7.28 -23.30
CA LYS A 706 16.35 6.17 -23.52
C LYS A 706 16.14 5.53 -24.88
N ARG A 707 17.26 5.25 -25.56
CA ARG A 707 17.29 4.41 -26.76
C ARG A 707 17.89 3.06 -26.35
N LEU A 708 17.14 1.99 -26.57
CA LEU A 708 17.46 0.66 -26.06
C LEU A 708 17.47 -0.35 -27.22
N ASP A 709 18.65 -0.93 -27.48
CA ASP A 709 18.80 -1.99 -28.49
C ASP A 709 18.60 -3.35 -27.85
N THR A 710 17.72 -4.17 -28.42
CA THR A 710 17.45 -5.52 -27.95
C THR A 710 17.46 -6.51 -29.11
N SER A 711 17.94 -7.72 -28.84
CA SER A 711 17.82 -8.86 -29.76
C SER A 711 16.50 -9.62 -29.61
N ASP A 712 15.70 -9.27 -28.62
CA ASP A 712 14.39 -9.88 -28.39
C ASP A 712 13.38 -9.47 -29.48
N ASN A 713 12.39 -10.33 -29.71
CA ASN A 713 11.31 -10.02 -30.63
C ASN A 713 10.32 -9.03 -29.98
N THR A 714 10.44 -7.76 -30.33
CA THR A 714 9.60 -6.66 -29.80
C THR A 714 8.40 -6.34 -30.71
N SER A 715 7.94 -7.30 -31.52
CA SER A 715 6.81 -7.10 -32.44
C SER A 715 5.43 -7.12 -31.76
N LYS A 716 5.32 -7.66 -30.53
CA LYS A 716 4.06 -7.81 -29.81
C LYS A 716 4.07 -7.07 -28.47
N PRO A 717 3.97 -5.74 -28.45
CA PRO A 717 3.75 -5.00 -27.20
C PRO A 717 2.34 -5.28 -26.69
N VAL A 718 2.19 -5.58 -25.39
CA VAL A 718 0.90 -5.95 -24.78
C VAL A 718 0.40 -4.91 -23.77
N ALA A 719 1.31 -4.09 -23.21
CA ALA A 719 0.99 -2.93 -22.38
C ALA A 719 2.02 -1.82 -22.60
N ILE A 720 1.58 -0.57 -22.58
CA ILE A 720 2.44 0.60 -22.78
C ILE A 720 1.97 1.72 -21.84
N LEU A 721 2.90 2.26 -21.06
CA LEU A 721 2.74 3.53 -20.35
C LEU A 721 3.61 4.59 -21.03
N GLY A 722 3.02 5.70 -21.48
CA GLY A 722 3.68 6.74 -22.27
C GLY A 722 3.76 6.41 -23.78
N THR A 723 4.41 7.28 -24.55
CA THR A 723 4.53 7.12 -26.00
C THR A 723 5.84 6.47 -26.39
N VAL A 724 5.90 5.14 -26.43
CA VAL A 724 7.07 4.39 -26.84
C VAL A 724 7.11 4.26 -28.36
N LYS A 725 8.30 4.43 -28.96
CA LYS A 725 8.53 4.31 -30.40
C LYS A 725 9.59 3.24 -30.69
N SER A 726 9.62 2.77 -31.91
CA SER A 726 10.70 1.91 -32.44
C SER A 726 11.31 2.54 -33.69
N ASP A 727 12.64 2.50 -33.78
CA ASP A 727 13.44 2.96 -34.90
C ASP A 727 14.40 1.82 -35.30
N HIS A 728 14.11 1.14 -36.41
CA HIS A 728 14.90 -0.05 -36.90
C HIS A 728 15.13 -1.10 -35.80
N GLY A 729 14.16 -1.29 -34.89
CA GLY A 729 14.28 -2.25 -33.80
C GLY A 729 14.83 -1.66 -32.48
N THR A 730 15.44 -0.47 -32.51
CA THR A 730 15.81 0.28 -31.31
C THR A 730 14.55 0.85 -30.67
N LEU A 731 14.31 0.57 -29.39
CA LEU A 731 13.21 1.16 -28.62
C LEU A 731 13.58 2.58 -28.19
N ILE A 732 12.68 3.53 -28.43
CA ILE A 732 12.80 4.92 -27.97
C ILE A 732 11.76 5.11 -26.86
N MET A 733 12.24 5.19 -25.63
CA MET A 733 11.42 5.23 -24.41
C MET A 733 11.54 6.61 -23.76
N PRO A 734 10.47 7.40 -23.74
CA PRO A 734 10.44 8.65 -22.96
C PRO A 734 10.73 8.42 -21.48
N GLY A 735 11.07 9.48 -20.75
CA GLY A 735 11.18 9.40 -19.29
C GLY A 735 9.88 8.91 -18.67
N HIS A 736 9.99 8.13 -17.59
CA HIS A 736 8.87 7.53 -16.87
C HIS A 736 7.87 6.78 -17.78
N SER A 737 8.39 5.97 -18.68
CA SER A 737 7.57 5.12 -19.58
C SER A 737 7.81 3.63 -19.29
N SER A 738 6.84 2.81 -19.67
CA SER A 738 6.89 1.37 -19.49
C SER A 738 6.37 0.64 -20.72
N ILE A 739 6.92 -0.54 -21.00
CA ILE A 739 6.42 -1.40 -22.05
C ILE A 739 6.59 -2.87 -21.67
N VAL A 740 5.61 -3.67 -22.03
CA VAL A 740 5.61 -5.13 -21.83
C VAL A 740 5.43 -5.81 -23.16
N PHE A 741 6.27 -6.78 -23.47
CA PHE A 741 6.20 -7.59 -24.67
C PHE A 741 5.89 -9.06 -24.36
N ASP A 742 5.03 -9.65 -25.19
CA ASP A 742 4.91 -11.11 -25.31
C ASP A 742 5.98 -11.60 -26.29
N LEU A 743 6.93 -12.42 -25.83
CA LEU A 743 8.06 -12.91 -26.63
C LEU A 743 7.74 -14.21 -27.39
N GLN A 744 6.46 -14.58 -27.53
CA GLN A 744 6.03 -15.81 -28.21
C GLN A 744 5.66 -15.60 -29.67
#